data_315d7d2a4db03c20d900a2fb861e8a36
#
_entry.id   315d7d2a4db03c20d900a2fb861e8a36
#
_cell.length_a   1.000
_cell.length_b   1.000
_cell.length_c   1.000
_cell.angle_alpha   90.00
_cell.angle_beta   90.00
_cell.angle_gamma   90.00
#
_symmetry.space_group_name_H-M   'P 1'
#
loop_
_entity.id
_entity.type
_entity.pdbx_description
1 polymer ?
#
loop_
_entity_poly.entity_id
_entity_poly.type
_entity_poly.pdbx_seq_one_letter_code
_entity_poly.pdbx_strand_id
1 'polypeptide(L)'
;HERLSAQTVADPAEAAQASVERRLTLTTADELHEAEMLSVDASGRVRLKATPPIRRTKVVPEPWRTNILHRGWRRLTGKTNPPPPKDDLPRDLPKARWRTVGSIRRYILLILMLGQTIVAGFYMKGILPYQGWSLVSFDEISHQTLWQTAVQVMPYALQTSILLLFGILFCWVSAGFWTALMGFLELLTGRDKYRISGASAGNEPIEAGARTALVMPICNEDVPRVFAGLRATFESVKATGDLDRFDFFILSDSNETDICVAEQQAWLDVCRETGGFGKIFYRRRRRRVKRKSGNLDDFCRRWGGEYRYMVVLDADSVMSGECLTSLVRLMEATPDAGIIQTAPRASGMDTLYARMQQFATRVYGPLFTAGLHFWQLGESHYWGHNAIIRMKPFIEHCALAPLPGKGAFAGAILSHDFVEAALMRRAGWGVWIAYDLPGSYEELPPNLLDELKRDRRWCHGNLMNFRLFLVKGMHPVHRAVFLTGVMSYLSAPLWFFFLVLSTALLAVNTLMEPTYFMEPRQLYPLWPQWHPEKAVALFSTTVVLLFLPKLLSVILIWAKGATGYGGRIKVTMSMLLEMLFSMLLAPVRMIFHTRFVLAAFLGWAATWNSPQRDDDSTPWSEAVKRHGPQTLLGFCWALLVAWLNPSFLWWLVPIVGSLMLSIPVSVISSRTNLGLKARDTKLFLIPEEHTPPQELVSTDKYTHENRWHALNDGFVRAVVDPQQNALACALATSRHRQAEPIEWMRVERVRHAIKGGPELLNNHERLQLLSDPVALARLHELVWSEGNSAWLNAWRASVDADPHAPLLPLQPATHVNESTLVNA
;
A
#
# COMPACT_ATOMS: atom_id res chain seq x y z
N HIS A 1 50.12 1.15 -17.26
CA HIS A 1 50.83 1.50 -16.04
C HIS A 1 51.88 2.57 -16.23
N GLU A 2 52.80 2.44 -17.19
CA GLU A 2 53.83 3.45 -17.48
C GLU A 2 53.24 4.80 -17.95
N ARG A 3 52.08 4.82 -18.63
CA ARG A 3 51.41 6.05 -19.02
C ARG A 3 50.69 6.74 -17.86
N LEU A 4 50.30 6.02 -16.82
CA LEU A 4 49.69 6.61 -15.61
C LEU A 4 50.74 7.18 -14.64
N SER A 5 51.99 6.66 -14.68
CA SER A 5 53.09 7.19 -13.88
C SER A 5 53.75 8.44 -14.49
N ALA A 6 53.56 8.64 -15.80
CA ALA A 6 54.12 9.80 -16.52
C ALA A 6 53.14 10.99 -16.63
N GLN A 7 51.88 10.83 -16.33
CA GLN A 7 50.93 11.92 -16.26
C GLN A 7 50.84 12.44 -14.81
N THR A 8 51.76 13.25 -14.45
CA THR A 8 51.74 14.14 -13.34
C THR A 8 50.42 14.87 -13.31
N VAL A 9 49.66 14.65 -12.22
CA VAL A 9 48.42 15.36 -11.92
C VAL A 9 47.29 15.06 -12.91
N ALA A 10 47.01 13.81 -13.17
CA ALA A 10 45.70 13.43 -13.68
C ALA A 10 44.68 13.74 -12.58
N ASP A 11 43.62 14.50 -12.96
CA ASP A 11 42.49 14.77 -12.11
C ASP A 11 42.07 13.45 -11.43
N PRO A 12 41.98 13.39 -10.08
CA PRO A 12 41.62 12.16 -9.36
C PRO A 12 40.32 11.52 -9.85
N ALA A 13 39.39 12.34 -10.37
CA ALA A 13 38.16 11.88 -11.00
C ALA A 13 38.42 11.15 -12.34
N GLU A 14 39.40 11.58 -13.13
CA GLU A 14 39.76 10.90 -14.38
C GLU A 14 40.49 9.57 -14.13
N ALA A 15 41.35 9.54 -13.13
CA ALA A 15 42.04 8.32 -12.75
C ALA A 15 41.06 7.26 -12.19
N ALA A 16 40.13 7.68 -11.35
CA ALA A 16 39.10 6.79 -10.82
C ALA A 16 38.15 6.28 -11.89
N GLN A 17 37.78 7.13 -12.87
CA GLN A 17 36.97 6.74 -14.01
C GLN A 17 37.69 5.70 -14.87
N ALA A 18 38.96 5.96 -15.22
CA ALA A 18 39.77 5.03 -15.99
C ALA A 18 39.95 3.68 -15.31
N SER A 19 40.08 3.67 -13.98
CA SER A 19 40.15 2.44 -13.19
C SER A 19 38.83 1.64 -13.24
N VAL A 20 37.68 2.31 -13.10
CA VAL A 20 36.34 1.68 -13.20
C VAL A 20 36.12 1.11 -14.59
N GLU A 21 36.44 1.88 -15.65
CA GLU A 21 36.30 1.47 -17.04
C GLU A 21 37.15 0.23 -17.35
N ARG A 22 38.41 0.20 -16.87
CA ARG A 22 39.28 -0.95 -17.02
C ARG A 22 38.72 -2.21 -16.34
N ARG A 23 38.19 -2.08 -15.13
CA ARG A 23 37.62 -3.22 -14.41
C ARG A 23 36.33 -3.74 -15.04
N LEU A 24 35.45 -2.86 -15.49
CA LEU A 24 34.27 -3.23 -16.28
C LEU A 24 34.64 -3.95 -17.57
N THR A 25 35.67 -3.46 -18.26
CA THR A 25 36.13 -4.04 -19.53
C THR A 25 36.76 -5.44 -19.34
N LEU A 26 37.52 -5.66 -18.29
CA LEU A 26 38.17 -6.95 -18.00
C LEU A 26 37.21 -8.06 -17.52
N THR A 27 36.08 -7.70 -16.91
CA THR A 27 35.22 -8.66 -16.23
C THR A 27 33.93 -9.00 -16.96
N THR A 28 33.45 -8.13 -17.89
CA THR A 28 32.13 -8.27 -18.50
C THR A 28 32.09 -7.78 -19.97
N ALA A 29 33.27 -7.51 -20.58
CA ALA A 29 33.35 -6.80 -21.85
C ALA A 29 32.55 -7.48 -22.97
N ASP A 30 32.71 -8.78 -23.12
CA ASP A 30 32.10 -9.47 -24.26
C ASP A 30 30.58 -9.56 -24.12
N GLU A 31 30.08 -9.87 -22.94
CA GLU A 31 28.63 -9.99 -22.67
C GLU A 31 27.88 -8.64 -22.71
N LEU A 32 28.50 -7.58 -22.18
CA LEU A 32 27.94 -6.25 -22.18
C LEU A 32 28.08 -5.54 -23.53
N HIS A 33 29.08 -5.90 -24.33
CA HIS A 33 29.26 -5.40 -25.68
C HIS A 33 28.26 -6.00 -26.68
N GLU A 34 27.99 -7.30 -26.59
CA GLU A 34 26.94 -7.95 -27.38
C GLU A 34 25.55 -7.36 -27.11
N ALA A 35 25.29 -6.89 -25.88
CA ALA A 35 24.00 -6.35 -25.46
C ALA A 35 23.85 -4.81 -25.67
N GLU A 36 24.78 -4.14 -26.38
CA GLU A 36 24.78 -2.67 -26.54
C GLU A 36 24.70 -1.88 -25.20
N MET A 37 25.03 -2.49 -24.07
CA MET A 37 24.93 -1.84 -22.76
C MET A 37 26.08 -0.87 -22.48
N LEU A 38 27.20 -1.04 -23.17
CA LEU A 38 28.30 -0.12 -23.08
C LEU A 38 28.14 0.94 -24.16
N SER A 39 28.22 2.20 -23.79
CA SER A 39 28.33 3.31 -24.74
C SER A 39 29.69 3.99 -24.54
N VAL A 40 30.33 4.32 -25.64
CA VAL A 40 31.53 5.17 -25.64
C VAL A 40 31.08 6.60 -25.84
N ASP A 41 31.34 7.50 -24.87
CA ASP A 41 31.04 8.92 -25.06
C ASP A 41 32.07 9.61 -26.01
N ALA A 42 31.79 10.88 -26.35
CA ALA A 42 32.67 11.65 -27.27
C ALA A 42 34.12 11.83 -26.76
N SER A 43 34.38 11.50 -25.48
CA SER A 43 35.70 11.51 -24.87
C SER A 43 36.38 10.13 -24.83
N GLY A 44 35.76 9.11 -25.46
CA GLY A 44 36.26 7.73 -25.48
C GLY A 44 35.99 6.94 -24.20
N ARG A 45 35.11 7.42 -23.30
CA ARG A 45 34.80 6.77 -22.02
C ARG A 45 33.66 5.77 -22.15
N VAL A 46 33.89 4.62 -21.58
CA VAL A 46 32.87 3.56 -21.52
C VAL A 46 31.84 3.89 -20.38
N ARG A 47 30.58 3.87 -20.71
CA ARG A 47 29.48 4.09 -19.77
C ARG A 47 28.48 2.95 -19.81
N LEU A 48 28.04 2.51 -18.66
CA LEU A 48 26.97 1.52 -18.55
C LEU A 48 25.61 2.19 -18.79
N LYS A 49 24.83 1.68 -19.73
CA LYS A 49 23.48 2.15 -20.05
C LYS A 49 22.44 1.48 -19.13
N ALA A 50 22.51 1.72 -17.84
CA ALA A 50 21.52 1.20 -16.88
C ALA A 50 20.15 1.91 -16.99
N THR A 51 20.06 3.02 -17.70
CA THR A 51 18.83 3.77 -17.95
C THR A 51 18.80 4.32 -19.37
N PRO A 52 17.61 4.46 -19.98
CA PRO A 52 17.51 5.08 -21.30
C PRO A 52 17.86 6.57 -21.25
N PRO A 53 18.09 7.21 -22.43
CA PRO A 53 18.32 8.64 -22.52
C PRO A 53 17.20 9.45 -21.86
N ILE A 54 17.54 10.52 -21.15
CA ILE A 54 16.56 11.35 -20.44
C ILE A 54 15.88 12.30 -21.42
N ARG A 55 14.58 12.16 -21.60
CA ARG A 55 13.73 13.12 -22.28
C ARG A 55 12.80 13.79 -21.29
N ARG A 56 13.17 15.00 -20.88
CA ARG A 56 12.48 15.69 -19.78
C ARG A 56 11.08 16.13 -20.15
N THR A 57 10.12 15.83 -19.28
CA THR A 57 8.76 16.38 -19.28
C THR A 57 8.56 17.31 -18.09
N LYS A 58 7.53 18.17 -18.16
CA LYS A 58 7.17 19.07 -17.06
C LYS A 58 6.09 18.39 -16.20
N VAL A 59 6.46 18.00 -15.01
CA VAL A 59 5.53 17.51 -13.98
C VAL A 59 5.43 18.60 -12.92
N VAL A 60 4.36 19.37 -12.97
CA VAL A 60 4.15 20.53 -12.07
C VAL A 60 2.84 20.34 -11.30
N PRO A 61 2.88 20.23 -9.98
CA PRO A 61 1.66 20.09 -9.19
C PRO A 61 0.85 21.40 -9.21
N GLU A 62 -0.44 21.30 -9.51
CA GLU A 62 -1.35 22.43 -9.33
C GLU A 62 -1.62 22.69 -7.85
N PRO A 63 -1.61 23.94 -7.39
CA PRO A 63 -1.99 24.27 -6.02
C PRO A 63 -3.46 23.88 -5.77
N TRP A 64 -3.74 23.41 -4.54
CA TRP A 64 -5.09 23.03 -4.15
C TRP A 64 -6.04 24.22 -4.23
N ARG A 65 -7.11 24.05 -4.98
CA ARG A 65 -8.14 25.09 -5.14
C ARG A 65 -8.94 25.28 -3.85
N THR A 66 -9.47 26.48 -3.65
CA THR A 66 -10.26 26.80 -2.45
C THR A 66 -11.41 25.82 -2.24
N ASN A 67 -11.67 25.43 -0.99
CA ASN A 67 -12.78 24.56 -0.65
C ASN A 67 -14.15 25.23 -0.85
N ILE A 68 -15.23 24.45 -0.79
CA ILE A 68 -16.60 24.92 -0.99
C ILE A 68 -16.99 25.99 0.04
N LEU A 69 -16.62 25.82 1.30
CA LEU A 69 -16.92 26.76 2.38
C LEU A 69 -16.22 28.09 2.16
N HIS A 70 -14.94 28.08 1.80
CA HIS A 70 -14.19 29.30 1.49
C HIS A 70 -14.74 30.04 0.26
N ARG A 71 -15.26 29.30 -0.73
CA ARG A 71 -15.94 29.92 -1.88
C ARG A 71 -17.27 30.55 -1.50
N GLY A 72 -18.04 29.92 -0.64
CA GLY A 72 -19.24 30.48 -0.06
C GLY A 72 -18.93 31.81 0.64
N TRP A 73 -17.92 31.80 1.50
CA TRP A 73 -17.43 33.01 2.18
C TRP A 73 -16.97 34.09 1.22
N ARG A 74 -16.20 33.72 0.16
CA ARG A 74 -15.78 34.68 -0.87
C ARG A 74 -16.95 35.29 -1.62
N ARG A 75 -18.01 34.53 -1.93
CA ARG A 75 -19.25 35.04 -2.53
C ARG A 75 -19.94 36.02 -1.60
N LEU A 76 -20.07 35.70 -0.33
CA LEU A 76 -20.66 36.57 0.69
C LEU A 76 -19.86 37.86 0.87
N THR A 77 -18.57 37.84 0.68
CA THR A 77 -17.64 38.98 0.81
C THR A 77 -17.39 39.71 -0.54
N GLY A 78 -18.14 39.41 -1.62
CA GLY A 78 -18.00 40.06 -2.93
C GLY A 78 -16.73 39.72 -3.71
N LYS A 79 -15.94 38.73 -3.29
CA LYS A 79 -14.69 38.32 -3.97
C LYS A 79 -14.94 37.34 -5.11
N THR A 80 -14.25 37.54 -6.24
CA THR A 80 -14.36 36.64 -7.42
C THR A 80 -13.74 35.27 -7.11
N ASN A 81 -14.39 34.22 -7.61
CA ASN A 81 -13.92 32.85 -7.51
C ASN A 81 -13.08 32.47 -8.75
N PRO A 82 -12.04 31.63 -8.60
CA PRO A 82 -11.28 31.14 -9.74
C PRO A 82 -12.18 30.34 -10.70
N PRO A 83 -11.85 30.29 -12.01
CA PRO A 83 -12.64 29.57 -13.01
C PRO A 83 -12.67 28.04 -12.71
N PRO A 84 -13.66 27.30 -13.20
CA PRO A 84 -13.70 25.85 -13.09
C PRO A 84 -12.51 25.21 -13.80
N PRO A 85 -12.10 23.98 -13.41
CA PRO A 85 -11.12 23.22 -14.17
C PRO A 85 -11.63 22.99 -15.59
N LYS A 86 -10.72 23.07 -16.56
CA LYS A 86 -11.02 22.68 -17.95
C LYS A 86 -11.02 21.15 -18.04
N ASP A 87 -11.91 20.63 -18.86
CA ASP A 87 -11.97 19.23 -19.25
C ASP A 87 -11.02 19.04 -20.45
N ASP A 88 -10.05 18.15 -20.34
CA ASP A 88 -8.99 17.96 -21.36
C ASP A 88 -9.24 16.70 -22.22
N LEU A 89 -10.43 16.11 -22.13
CA LEU A 89 -10.78 15.02 -23.05
C LEU A 89 -10.74 15.50 -24.50
N PRO A 90 -10.23 14.65 -25.42
CA PRO A 90 -10.36 14.92 -26.85
C PRO A 90 -11.82 15.23 -27.21
N ARG A 91 -12.04 16.34 -27.92
CA ARG A 91 -13.40 16.83 -28.24
C ARG A 91 -14.18 15.88 -29.16
N ASP A 92 -13.47 15.03 -29.88
CA ASP A 92 -14.02 14.08 -30.86
C ASP A 92 -14.55 12.78 -30.21
N LEU A 93 -14.37 12.62 -28.90
CA LEU A 93 -14.90 11.44 -28.20
C LEU A 93 -16.42 11.56 -27.99
N PRO A 94 -17.21 10.53 -28.35
CA PRO A 94 -18.65 10.53 -28.12
C PRO A 94 -18.95 10.62 -26.62
N LYS A 95 -20.00 11.40 -26.28
CA LYS A 95 -20.45 11.51 -24.88
C LYS A 95 -20.72 10.13 -24.30
N ALA A 96 -19.94 9.75 -23.30
CA ALA A 96 -19.98 8.42 -22.72
C ALA A 96 -21.31 8.17 -21.98
N ARG A 97 -22.17 7.32 -22.53
CA ARG A 97 -23.48 6.93 -21.94
C ARG A 97 -23.34 6.31 -20.56
N TRP A 98 -22.20 5.68 -20.26
CA TRP A 98 -21.93 5.09 -18.96
C TRP A 98 -22.01 6.10 -17.79
N ARG A 99 -21.73 7.39 -18.03
CA ARG A 99 -21.80 8.44 -16.99
C ARG A 99 -23.21 8.61 -16.44
N THR A 100 -24.21 8.60 -17.32
CA THR A 100 -25.62 8.69 -16.92
C THR A 100 -26.08 7.43 -16.19
N VAL A 101 -25.73 6.27 -16.74
CA VAL A 101 -26.08 4.97 -16.12
C VAL A 101 -25.43 4.83 -14.75
N GLY A 102 -24.15 5.17 -14.61
CA GLY A 102 -23.47 5.18 -13.32
C GLY A 102 -24.15 6.12 -12.30
N SER A 103 -24.61 7.29 -12.73
CA SER A 103 -25.36 8.20 -11.85
C SER A 103 -26.67 7.58 -11.36
N ILE A 104 -27.45 6.95 -12.24
CA ILE A 104 -28.69 6.27 -11.88
C ILE A 104 -28.43 5.16 -10.86
N ARG A 105 -27.42 4.30 -11.11
CA ARG A 105 -27.05 3.20 -10.21
C ARG A 105 -26.66 3.71 -8.82
N ARG A 106 -25.94 4.83 -8.75
CA ARG A 106 -25.56 5.48 -7.47
C ARG A 106 -26.75 6.04 -6.72
N TYR A 107 -27.71 6.67 -7.40
CA TYR A 107 -28.96 7.12 -6.76
C TYR A 107 -29.76 5.94 -6.21
N ILE A 108 -29.86 4.83 -6.94
CA ILE A 108 -30.48 3.60 -6.43
C ILE A 108 -29.77 3.12 -5.17
N LEU A 109 -28.42 3.02 -5.20
CA LEU A 109 -27.64 2.63 -4.02
C LEU A 109 -27.90 3.53 -2.81
N LEU A 110 -27.92 4.85 -3.01
CA LEU A 110 -28.18 5.83 -1.95
C LEU A 110 -29.58 5.69 -1.37
N ILE A 111 -30.60 5.51 -2.21
CA ILE A 111 -31.99 5.32 -1.77
C ILE A 111 -32.12 4.05 -0.94
N LEU A 112 -31.56 2.94 -1.40
CA LEU A 112 -31.60 1.66 -0.68
C LEU A 112 -30.89 1.75 0.66
N MET A 113 -29.67 2.30 0.67
CA MET A 113 -28.85 2.45 1.88
C MET A 113 -29.50 3.36 2.91
N LEU A 114 -29.97 4.55 2.49
CA LEU A 114 -30.58 5.53 3.39
C LEU A 114 -31.96 5.04 3.86
N GLY A 115 -32.78 4.49 2.95
CA GLY A 115 -34.10 3.95 3.30
C GLY A 115 -33.97 2.84 4.35
N GLN A 116 -33.06 1.89 4.16
CA GLN A 116 -32.80 0.83 5.13
C GLN A 116 -32.29 1.38 6.47
N THR A 117 -31.40 2.39 6.44
CA THR A 117 -30.88 3.03 7.65
C THR A 117 -31.99 3.75 8.43
N ILE A 118 -32.89 4.46 7.75
CA ILE A 118 -34.04 5.13 8.39
C ILE A 118 -34.94 4.11 9.08
N VAL A 119 -35.29 3.02 8.42
CA VAL A 119 -36.11 1.95 8.99
C VAL A 119 -35.42 1.36 10.23
N ALA A 120 -34.13 1.02 10.13
CA ALA A 120 -33.36 0.51 11.26
C ALA A 120 -33.28 1.52 12.41
N GLY A 121 -33.19 2.82 12.11
CA GLY A 121 -33.21 3.90 13.10
C GLY A 121 -34.52 3.97 13.87
N PHE A 122 -35.67 3.79 13.19
CA PHE A 122 -36.97 3.68 13.88
C PHE A 122 -37.06 2.48 14.79
N TYR A 123 -36.55 1.30 14.37
CA TYR A 123 -36.45 0.12 15.23
C TYR A 123 -35.55 0.37 16.44
N MET A 124 -34.36 0.97 16.22
CA MET A 124 -33.44 1.31 17.31
C MET A 124 -34.06 2.30 18.30
N LYS A 125 -34.76 3.34 17.82
CA LYS A 125 -35.50 4.26 18.68
C LYS A 125 -36.51 3.53 19.56
N GLY A 126 -37.18 2.52 19.00
CA GLY A 126 -38.17 1.73 19.76
C GLY A 126 -37.56 0.75 20.77
N ILE A 127 -36.25 0.48 20.74
CA ILE A 127 -35.53 -0.34 21.73
C ILE A 127 -35.09 0.49 22.94
N LEU A 128 -34.80 1.79 22.69
CA LEU A 128 -34.28 2.68 23.73
C LEU A 128 -35.37 2.96 24.79
N PRO A 129 -35.05 2.88 26.11
CA PRO A 129 -36.05 2.89 27.17
C PRO A 129 -36.77 4.23 27.37
N TYR A 130 -36.13 5.36 27.07
CA TYR A 130 -36.74 6.67 27.30
C TYR A 130 -37.41 7.19 26.00
N GLN A 131 -38.72 6.99 25.90
CA GLN A 131 -39.52 7.35 24.75
C GLN A 131 -40.19 8.71 24.95
N GLY A 132 -39.49 9.76 24.86
CA GLY A 132 -40.07 11.09 24.81
C GLY A 132 -39.04 12.16 25.08
N TRP A 133 -38.85 13.05 24.13
CA TRP A 133 -38.27 14.38 24.31
C TRP A 133 -39.37 15.30 24.87
N SER A 134 -40.28 14.80 25.73
CA SER A 134 -41.19 15.67 26.40
C SER A 134 -40.43 16.48 27.43
N LEU A 135 -39.81 17.56 26.94
CA LEU A 135 -40.00 18.81 27.61
C LEU A 135 -39.47 18.84 29.04
N VAL A 136 -38.18 18.82 29.13
CA VAL A 136 -37.60 19.69 30.17
C VAL A 136 -37.92 21.09 29.69
N SER A 137 -39.00 21.67 30.27
CA SER A 137 -39.35 23.04 29.91
C SER A 137 -38.20 23.95 30.27
N PHE A 138 -37.84 24.88 29.37
CA PHE A 138 -36.77 25.82 29.64
C PHE A 138 -36.99 26.62 30.96
N ASP A 139 -38.21 26.75 31.38
CA ASP A 139 -38.57 27.42 32.63
C ASP A 139 -38.18 26.61 33.87
N GLU A 140 -38.27 25.29 33.88
CA GLU A 140 -37.79 24.45 34.97
C GLU A 140 -36.28 24.40 35.09
N ILE A 141 -35.55 24.48 33.98
CA ILE A 141 -34.07 24.50 33.96
C ILE A 141 -33.54 25.75 34.67
N SER A 142 -34.25 26.87 34.62
CA SER A 142 -33.77 28.15 35.18
C SER A 142 -33.67 28.16 36.70
N HIS A 143 -34.30 27.24 37.39
CA HIS A 143 -34.33 27.14 38.85
C HIS A 143 -33.54 25.96 39.43
N GLN A 144 -32.95 25.09 38.56
CA GLN A 144 -32.17 23.93 38.99
C GLN A 144 -30.66 24.23 39.02
N THR A 145 -29.95 23.51 39.88
CA THR A 145 -28.47 23.53 39.84
C THR A 145 -27.97 22.87 38.54
N LEU A 146 -26.81 23.30 38.00
CA LEU A 146 -26.18 22.69 36.80
C LEU A 146 -26.07 21.16 36.94
N TRP A 147 -25.85 20.66 38.14
CA TRP A 147 -25.73 19.22 38.38
C TRP A 147 -27.09 18.51 38.26
N GLN A 148 -28.16 19.05 38.79
CA GLN A 148 -29.50 18.47 38.68
C GLN A 148 -29.96 18.45 37.22
N THR A 149 -29.76 19.54 36.50
CA THR A 149 -30.03 19.60 35.06
C THR A 149 -29.21 18.60 34.28
N ALA A 150 -27.92 18.46 34.58
CA ALA A 150 -27.04 17.50 33.90
C ALA A 150 -27.51 16.05 34.12
N VAL A 151 -27.88 15.68 35.33
CA VAL A 151 -28.40 14.34 35.70
C VAL A 151 -29.70 14.06 34.99
N GLN A 152 -30.63 15.02 34.89
CA GLN A 152 -31.90 14.87 34.22
C GLN A 152 -31.78 14.74 32.69
N VAL A 153 -30.87 15.49 32.06
CA VAL A 153 -30.67 15.48 30.62
C VAL A 153 -29.78 14.33 30.15
N MET A 154 -28.92 13.78 31.02
CA MET A 154 -27.93 12.76 30.67
C MET A 154 -28.50 11.51 29.95
N PRO A 155 -29.61 10.88 30.43
CA PRO A 155 -30.17 9.71 29.75
C PRO A 155 -30.62 10.00 28.33
N TYR A 156 -31.20 11.16 28.06
CA TYR A 156 -31.65 11.57 26.74
C TYR A 156 -30.46 11.89 25.83
N ALA A 157 -29.41 12.53 26.35
CA ALA A 157 -28.18 12.79 25.61
C ALA A 157 -27.47 11.49 25.22
N LEU A 158 -27.39 10.51 26.14
CA LEU A 158 -26.84 9.19 25.86
C LEU A 158 -27.63 8.48 24.76
N GLN A 159 -28.95 8.42 24.85
CA GLN A 159 -29.80 7.76 23.88
C GLN A 159 -29.72 8.41 22.50
N THR A 160 -29.72 9.74 22.42
CA THR A 160 -29.55 10.48 21.16
C THR A 160 -28.21 10.20 20.54
N SER A 161 -27.16 10.20 21.33
CA SER A 161 -25.81 9.89 20.85
C SER A 161 -25.69 8.44 20.35
N ILE A 162 -26.30 7.48 21.07
CA ILE A 162 -26.37 6.08 20.66
C ILE A 162 -27.13 5.94 19.33
N LEU A 163 -28.28 6.59 19.19
CA LEU A 163 -29.08 6.56 17.96
C LEU A 163 -28.32 7.16 16.76
N LEU A 164 -27.62 8.27 16.96
CA LEU A 164 -26.81 8.90 15.93
C LEU A 164 -25.65 8.00 15.49
N LEU A 165 -24.89 7.46 16.46
CA LEU A 165 -23.79 6.55 16.19
C LEU A 165 -24.28 5.27 15.49
N PHE A 166 -25.39 4.70 15.96
CA PHE A 166 -26.04 3.56 15.33
C PHE A 166 -26.38 3.86 13.88
N GLY A 167 -27.04 5.01 13.60
CA GLY A 167 -27.42 5.40 12.24
C GLY A 167 -26.20 5.50 11.30
N ILE A 168 -25.11 6.10 11.77
CA ILE A 168 -23.86 6.21 10.97
C ILE A 168 -23.25 4.83 10.69
N LEU A 169 -23.14 4.00 11.72
CA LEU A 169 -22.55 2.65 11.61
C LEU A 169 -23.41 1.72 10.76
N PHE A 170 -24.72 1.75 10.96
CA PHE A 170 -25.66 0.93 10.20
C PHE A 170 -25.68 1.34 8.72
N CYS A 171 -25.64 2.63 8.44
CA CYS A 171 -25.53 3.17 7.08
C CYS A 171 -24.25 2.66 6.40
N TRP A 172 -23.13 2.62 7.11
CA TRP A 172 -21.87 2.10 6.63
C TRP A 172 -21.95 0.60 6.27
N VAL A 173 -22.53 -0.22 7.14
CA VAL A 173 -22.76 -1.65 6.90
C VAL A 173 -23.72 -1.88 5.74
N SER A 174 -24.81 -1.11 5.68
CA SER A 174 -25.81 -1.15 4.59
C SER A 174 -25.18 -0.85 3.24
N ALA A 175 -24.28 0.16 3.14
CA ALA A 175 -23.57 0.48 1.92
C ALA A 175 -22.74 -0.69 1.39
N GLY A 176 -22.02 -1.37 2.29
CA GLY A 176 -21.26 -2.57 1.98
C GLY A 176 -22.16 -3.71 1.48
N PHE A 177 -23.27 -3.96 2.16
CA PHE A 177 -24.23 -4.99 1.79
C PHE A 177 -24.82 -4.78 0.38
N TRP A 178 -25.33 -3.59 0.10
CA TRP A 178 -25.93 -3.30 -1.23
C TRP A 178 -24.88 -3.34 -2.34
N THR A 179 -23.65 -2.89 -2.07
CA THR A 179 -22.54 -3.04 -3.02
C THR A 179 -22.29 -4.53 -3.33
N ALA A 180 -22.21 -5.36 -2.30
CA ALA A 180 -22.00 -6.80 -2.48
C ALA A 180 -23.16 -7.47 -3.22
N LEU A 181 -24.41 -7.11 -2.92
CA LEU A 181 -25.58 -7.66 -3.60
C LEU A 181 -25.62 -7.27 -5.09
N MET A 182 -25.29 -6.03 -5.42
CA MET A 182 -25.13 -5.60 -6.81
C MET A 182 -24.04 -6.41 -7.54
N GLY A 183 -22.90 -6.65 -6.87
CA GLY A 183 -21.83 -7.48 -7.40
C GLY A 183 -22.23 -8.94 -7.58
N PHE A 184 -23.03 -9.49 -6.67
CA PHE A 184 -23.59 -10.84 -6.81
C PHE A 184 -24.44 -10.96 -8.06
N LEU A 185 -25.34 -10.01 -8.29
CA LEU A 185 -26.22 -10.00 -9.46
C LEU A 185 -25.42 -9.85 -10.75
N GLU A 186 -24.40 -9.01 -10.76
CA GLU A 186 -23.50 -8.85 -11.92
C GLU A 186 -22.73 -10.13 -12.21
N LEU A 187 -22.12 -10.76 -11.20
CA LEU A 187 -21.36 -12.00 -11.36
C LEU A 187 -22.25 -13.19 -11.74
N LEU A 188 -23.52 -13.16 -11.35
CA LEU A 188 -24.50 -14.21 -11.71
C LEU A 188 -24.97 -14.05 -13.14
N THR A 189 -25.25 -12.83 -13.58
CA THR A 189 -25.87 -12.55 -14.89
C THR A 189 -24.85 -12.27 -15.99
N GLY A 190 -23.75 -11.58 -15.66
CA GLY A 190 -22.67 -11.17 -16.58
C GLY A 190 -23.13 -10.27 -17.73
N ARG A 191 -24.25 -9.55 -17.56
CA ARG A 191 -24.96 -8.83 -18.65
C ARG A 191 -24.70 -7.32 -18.72
N ASP A 192 -23.80 -6.79 -17.88
CA ASP A 192 -23.55 -5.35 -17.93
C ASP A 192 -22.84 -4.93 -19.22
N LYS A 193 -23.53 -4.12 -20.03
CA LYS A 193 -23.02 -3.60 -21.31
C LYS A 193 -21.87 -2.61 -21.15
N TYR A 194 -21.71 -2.04 -19.96
CA TYR A 194 -20.67 -1.05 -19.66
C TYR A 194 -19.48 -1.64 -18.92
N ARG A 195 -19.44 -2.98 -18.86
CA ARG A 195 -18.33 -3.70 -18.20
C ARG A 195 -17.06 -3.57 -19.02
N ILE A 196 -15.98 -3.11 -18.38
CA ILE A 196 -14.61 -3.34 -18.86
C ILE A 196 -14.16 -4.70 -18.35
N SER A 197 -13.85 -5.62 -19.26
CA SER A 197 -13.51 -7.00 -18.93
C SER A 197 -12.39 -7.52 -19.85
N GLY A 198 -11.77 -8.64 -19.46
CA GLY A 198 -10.81 -9.32 -20.31
C GLY A 198 -11.38 -9.65 -21.71
N ALA A 199 -12.66 -10.00 -21.79
CA ALA A 199 -13.33 -10.23 -23.07
C ALA A 199 -13.46 -8.95 -23.94
N SER A 200 -13.45 -7.75 -23.32
CA SER A 200 -13.49 -6.48 -24.02
C SER A 200 -12.12 -6.05 -24.58
N ALA A 201 -11.04 -6.70 -24.15
CA ALA A 201 -9.68 -6.41 -24.61
C ALA A 201 -9.47 -6.77 -26.09
N GLY A 202 -10.22 -7.76 -26.61
CA GLY A 202 -9.99 -8.31 -27.93
C GLY A 202 -8.65 -9.03 -28.06
N ASN A 203 -8.38 -9.53 -29.27
CA ASN A 203 -7.12 -10.20 -29.61
C ASN A 203 -6.30 -9.40 -30.66
N GLU A 204 -6.64 -8.16 -30.87
CA GLU A 204 -5.94 -7.32 -31.84
C GLU A 204 -4.48 -7.09 -31.42
N PRO A 205 -3.53 -7.01 -32.40
CA PRO A 205 -2.14 -6.68 -32.10
C PRO A 205 -2.03 -5.32 -31.42
N ILE A 206 -1.14 -5.22 -30.43
CA ILE A 206 -0.86 -3.95 -29.75
C ILE A 206 -0.23 -2.98 -30.76
N GLU A 207 -0.74 -1.75 -30.84
CA GLU A 207 -0.23 -0.71 -31.72
C GLU A 207 1.25 -0.44 -31.47
N ALA A 208 2.02 -0.21 -32.54
CA ALA A 208 3.46 0.04 -32.45
C ALA A 208 3.82 1.23 -31.54
N GLY A 209 2.96 2.25 -31.50
CA GLY A 209 3.11 3.43 -30.66
C GLY A 209 2.70 3.25 -29.20
N ALA A 210 2.13 2.11 -28.80
CA ALA A 210 1.65 1.84 -27.46
C ALA A 210 2.75 1.35 -26.51
N ARG A 211 3.92 2.02 -26.50
CA ARG A 211 5.00 1.69 -25.56
C ARG A 211 4.55 1.85 -24.12
N THR A 212 4.81 0.83 -23.33
CA THR A 212 4.38 0.73 -21.92
C THR A 212 5.57 0.55 -21.00
N ALA A 213 5.69 1.38 -19.98
CA ALA A 213 6.69 1.21 -18.93
C ALA A 213 6.09 0.44 -17.75
N LEU A 214 6.70 -0.68 -17.37
CA LEU A 214 6.44 -1.32 -16.07
C LEU A 214 7.37 -0.68 -15.04
N VAL A 215 6.81 -0.09 -14.01
CA VAL A 215 7.55 0.73 -13.04
C VAL A 215 7.38 0.13 -11.66
N MET A 216 8.49 -0.34 -11.08
CA MET A 216 8.55 -0.96 -9.75
C MET A 216 9.34 -0.09 -8.77
N PRO A 217 8.70 0.79 -7.99
CA PRO A 217 9.35 1.55 -6.94
C PRO A 217 9.59 0.64 -5.72
N ILE A 218 10.85 0.52 -5.31
CA ILE A 218 11.31 -0.30 -4.18
C ILE A 218 12.03 0.53 -3.13
N CYS A 219 12.03 0.06 -1.87
CA CYS A 219 12.67 0.75 -0.77
C CYS A 219 12.98 -0.18 0.40
N ASN A 220 14.23 -0.66 0.50
CA ASN A 220 14.70 -1.61 1.50
C ASN A 220 13.81 -2.87 1.56
N GLU A 221 13.51 -3.42 0.40
CA GLU A 221 12.71 -4.63 0.27
C GLU A 221 13.60 -5.87 0.23
N ASP A 222 12.99 -7.07 0.34
CA ASP A 222 13.69 -8.34 0.16
C ASP A 222 14.13 -8.52 -1.29
N VAL A 223 15.43 -8.37 -1.55
CA VAL A 223 16.01 -8.36 -2.90
C VAL A 223 15.75 -9.67 -3.67
N PRO A 224 15.98 -10.87 -3.09
CA PRO A 224 15.68 -12.13 -3.77
C PRO A 224 14.26 -12.21 -4.28
N ARG A 225 13.30 -11.86 -3.45
CA ARG A 225 11.87 -11.94 -3.77
C ARG A 225 11.45 -10.94 -4.85
N VAL A 226 11.89 -9.68 -4.72
CA VAL A 226 11.56 -8.61 -5.67
C VAL A 226 12.06 -8.93 -7.07
N PHE A 227 13.32 -9.35 -7.19
CA PHE A 227 13.91 -9.63 -8.49
C PHE A 227 13.43 -10.96 -9.09
N ALA A 228 13.02 -11.92 -8.26
CA ALA A 228 12.35 -13.14 -8.71
C ALA A 228 10.99 -12.82 -9.35
N GLY A 229 10.16 -12.00 -8.69
CA GLY A 229 8.88 -11.56 -9.23
C GLY A 229 9.02 -10.74 -10.52
N LEU A 230 10.02 -9.85 -10.57
CA LEU A 230 10.34 -9.09 -11.78
C LEU A 230 10.75 -10.01 -12.94
N ARG A 231 11.64 -10.98 -12.68
CA ARG A 231 12.09 -11.96 -13.69
C ARG A 231 10.92 -12.79 -14.20
N ALA A 232 10.09 -13.33 -13.31
CA ALA A 232 8.90 -14.11 -13.71
C ALA A 232 7.93 -13.30 -14.58
N THR A 233 7.70 -12.02 -14.21
CA THR A 233 6.87 -11.10 -15.00
C THR A 233 7.49 -10.81 -16.36
N PHE A 234 8.81 -10.56 -16.42
CA PHE A 234 9.52 -10.32 -17.68
C PHE A 234 9.47 -11.50 -18.63
N GLU A 235 9.74 -12.71 -18.13
CA GLU A 235 9.67 -13.95 -18.91
C GLU A 235 8.26 -14.23 -19.42
N SER A 236 7.23 -13.96 -18.59
CA SER A 236 5.83 -14.09 -18.99
C SER A 236 5.48 -13.10 -20.12
N VAL A 237 5.93 -11.84 -20.05
CA VAL A 237 5.75 -10.87 -21.15
C VAL A 237 6.50 -11.32 -22.40
N LYS A 238 7.73 -11.81 -22.26
CA LYS A 238 8.52 -12.34 -23.39
C LYS A 238 7.81 -13.49 -24.09
N ALA A 239 7.14 -14.35 -23.35
CA ALA A 239 6.36 -15.48 -23.89
C ALA A 239 5.13 -15.05 -24.72
N THR A 240 4.58 -13.84 -24.49
CA THR A 240 3.47 -13.32 -25.32
C THR A 240 3.90 -12.86 -26.72
N GLY A 241 5.20 -12.66 -26.96
CA GLY A 241 5.74 -12.08 -28.20
C GLY A 241 5.68 -10.55 -28.29
N ASP A 242 5.08 -9.87 -27.31
CA ASP A 242 4.90 -8.42 -27.32
C ASP A 242 5.99 -7.65 -26.51
N LEU A 243 7.10 -8.31 -26.15
CA LEU A 243 8.15 -7.72 -25.29
C LEU A 243 8.67 -6.37 -25.84
N ASP A 244 8.69 -6.18 -27.15
CA ASP A 244 9.14 -4.93 -27.78
C ASP A 244 8.30 -3.70 -27.35
N ARG A 245 7.08 -3.92 -26.89
CA ARG A 245 6.17 -2.87 -26.40
C ARG A 245 6.39 -2.50 -24.95
N PHE A 246 7.19 -3.28 -24.22
CA PHE A 246 7.37 -3.14 -22.78
C PHE A 246 8.83 -2.85 -22.42
N ASP A 247 9.02 -1.94 -21.47
CA ASP A 247 10.29 -1.67 -20.82
C ASP A 247 10.08 -1.70 -19.31
N PHE A 248 11.04 -2.25 -18.54
CA PHE A 248 10.94 -2.48 -17.11
C PHE A 248 11.85 -1.52 -16.35
N PHE A 249 11.33 -0.86 -15.31
CA PHE A 249 12.07 0.11 -14.52
C PHE A 249 12.04 -0.25 -13.04
N ILE A 250 13.20 -0.52 -12.48
CA ILE A 250 13.39 -0.67 -11.04
C ILE A 250 13.79 0.71 -10.49
N LEU A 251 12.92 1.30 -9.68
CA LEU A 251 13.10 2.64 -9.13
C LEU A 251 13.41 2.56 -7.65
N SER A 252 14.69 2.43 -7.31
CA SER A 252 15.13 2.27 -5.93
C SER A 252 15.16 3.60 -5.16
N ASP A 253 14.56 3.57 -3.97
CA ASP A 253 14.66 4.56 -2.91
C ASP A 253 15.37 3.98 -1.67
N SER A 254 16.04 2.85 -1.82
CA SER A 254 16.73 2.15 -0.71
C SER A 254 17.84 3.00 -0.11
N ASN A 255 17.98 2.91 1.20
CA ASN A 255 18.95 3.64 2.01
C ASN A 255 19.76 2.73 2.96
N GLU A 256 19.49 1.42 2.96
CA GLU A 256 20.39 0.43 3.54
C GLU A 256 21.47 0.10 2.52
N THR A 257 22.74 0.29 2.87
CA THR A 257 23.84 0.16 1.89
C THR A 257 24.00 -1.24 1.34
N ASP A 258 23.84 -2.25 2.18
CA ASP A 258 23.96 -3.65 1.78
C ASP A 258 22.83 -4.04 0.81
N ILE A 259 21.61 -3.59 1.09
CA ILE A 259 20.47 -3.76 0.18
C ILE A 259 20.70 -3.05 -1.15
N CYS A 260 21.25 -1.82 -1.14
CA CYS A 260 21.55 -1.09 -2.37
C CYS A 260 22.54 -1.85 -3.27
N VAL A 261 23.55 -2.48 -2.69
CA VAL A 261 24.55 -3.27 -3.44
C VAL A 261 23.91 -4.58 -3.93
N ALA A 262 23.13 -5.25 -3.09
CA ALA A 262 22.40 -6.45 -3.49
C ALA A 262 21.41 -6.18 -4.66
N GLU A 263 20.69 -5.05 -4.64
CA GLU A 263 19.82 -4.64 -5.75
C GLU A 263 20.59 -4.45 -7.07
N GLN A 264 21.76 -3.84 -7.01
CA GLN A 264 22.61 -3.61 -8.19
C GLN A 264 23.08 -4.93 -8.81
N GLN A 265 23.51 -5.85 -7.97
CA GLN A 265 23.94 -7.18 -8.42
C GLN A 265 22.77 -7.98 -8.97
N ALA A 266 21.64 -8.02 -8.25
CA ALA A 266 20.45 -8.73 -8.70
C ALA A 266 19.92 -8.18 -10.04
N TRP A 267 19.99 -6.86 -10.26
CA TRP A 267 19.64 -6.27 -11.54
C TRP A 267 20.55 -6.78 -12.67
N LEU A 268 21.87 -6.81 -12.44
CA LEU A 268 22.83 -7.29 -13.44
C LEU A 268 22.58 -8.77 -13.79
N ASP A 269 22.36 -9.62 -12.76
CA ASP A 269 22.14 -11.05 -12.93
C ASP A 269 20.84 -11.35 -13.68
N VAL A 270 19.73 -10.69 -13.31
CA VAL A 270 18.47 -10.83 -14.05
C VAL A 270 18.63 -10.38 -15.51
N CYS A 271 19.37 -9.31 -15.79
CA CYS A 271 19.62 -8.88 -17.16
C CYS A 271 20.44 -9.93 -17.95
N ARG A 272 21.43 -10.56 -17.33
CA ARG A 272 22.24 -11.64 -17.94
C ARG A 272 21.39 -12.87 -18.23
N GLU A 273 20.65 -13.34 -17.24
CA GLU A 273 19.90 -14.59 -17.32
C GLU A 273 18.73 -14.52 -18.32
N THR A 274 18.10 -13.34 -18.44
CA THR A 274 16.92 -13.16 -19.30
C THR A 274 17.24 -12.58 -20.67
N GLY A 275 18.47 -12.06 -20.88
CA GLY A 275 18.81 -11.21 -22.04
C GLY A 275 18.10 -9.84 -21.96
N GLY A 276 17.81 -9.37 -20.76
CA GLY A 276 16.99 -8.18 -20.50
C GLY A 276 17.73 -6.86 -20.61
N PHE A 277 18.98 -6.83 -21.06
CA PHE A 277 19.72 -5.62 -21.29
C PHE A 277 19.01 -4.71 -22.31
N GLY A 278 18.94 -3.42 -22.02
CA GLY A 278 18.21 -2.46 -22.86
C GLY A 278 16.68 -2.53 -22.72
N LYS A 279 16.15 -3.44 -21.89
CA LYS A 279 14.73 -3.60 -21.55
C LYS A 279 14.46 -3.50 -20.05
N ILE A 280 15.39 -3.95 -19.21
CA ILE A 280 15.31 -3.84 -17.75
C ILE A 280 16.27 -2.76 -17.28
N PHE A 281 15.73 -1.71 -16.70
CA PHE A 281 16.49 -0.54 -16.27
C PHE A 281 16.47 -0.40 -14.76
N TYR A 282 17.60 0.04 -14.17
CA TYR A 282 17.76 0.28 -12.75
C TYR A 282 18.16 1.72 -12.48
N ARG A 283 17.49 2.37 -11.55
CA ARG A 283 17.85 3.71 -11.09
C ARG A 283 17.64 3.86 -9.60
N ARG A 284 18.69 4.23 -8.87
CA ARG A 284 18.59 4.64 -7.47
C ARG A 284 18.53 6.16 -7.35
N ARG A 285 17.58 6.67 -6.57
CA ARG A 285 17.38 8.10 -6.35
C ARG A 285 18.18 8.57 -5.12
N ARG A 286 18.95 9.65 -5.26
CA ARG A 286 19.77 10.20 -4.17
C ARG A 286 18.94 10.87 -3.08
N ARG A 287 17.83 11.54 -3.43
CA ARG A 287 16.97 12.26 -2.49
C ARG A 287 15.56 11.67 -2.52
N ARG A 288 15.13 11.13 -1.39
CA ARG A 288 13.81 10.46 -1.20
C ARG A 288 12.73 11.49 -0.88
N VAL A 289 12.44 12.42 -1.80
CA VAL A 289 11.36 13.40 -1.63
C VAL A 289 10.03 12.76 -2.01
N LYS A 290 8.99 12.93 -1.20
CA LYS A 290 7.62 12.41 -1.40
C LYS A 290 7.51 10.87 -1.54
N ARG A 291 8.49 10.10 -1.09
CA ARG A 291 8.46 8.62 -1.08
C ARG A 291 8.04 8.04 -2.46
N LYS A 292 7.13 7.04 -2.51
CA LYS A 292 6.66 6.36 -3.73
C LYS A 292 6.12 7.35 -4.78
N SER A 293 5.23 8.27 -4.41
CA SER A 293 4.68 9.26 -5.37
C SER A 293 5.77 10.16 -5.97
N GLY A 294 6.73 10.61 -5.15
CA GLY A 294 7.85 11.38 -5.67
C GLY A 294 8.84 10.57 -6.50
N ASN A 295 8.90 9.26 -6.31
CA ASN A 295 9.68 8.35 -7.13
C ASN A 295 9.05 8.19 -8.53
N LEU A 296 7.73 8.05 -8.57
CA LEU A 296 6.95 8.05 -9.83
C LEU A 296 7.00 9.42 -10.52
N ASP A 297 6.88 10.53 -9.78
CA ASP A 297 7.04 11.89 -10.34
C ASP A 297 8.42 12.07 -11.02
N ASP A 298 9.49 11.55 -10.40
CA ASP A 298 10.84 11.62 -10.98
C ASP A 298 10.97 10.75 -12.24
N PHE A 299 10.36 9.57 -12.25
CA PHE A 299 10.26 8.72 -13.44
C PHE A 299 9.51 9.46 -14.57
N CYS A 300 8.32 9.96 -14.29
CA CYS A 300 7.51 10.70 -15.25
C CYS A 300 8.26 11.88 -15.84
N ARG A 301 8.99 12.64 -14.98
CA ARG A 301 9.78 13.79 -15.42
C ARG A 301 10.94 13.42 -16.33
N ARG A 302 11.58 12.27 -16.14
CA ARG A 302 12.77 11.84 -16.89
C ARG A 302 12.42 11.14 -18.19
N TRP A 303 11.46 10.21 -18.13
CA TRP A 303 11.19 9.25 -19.21
C TRP A 303 9.72 9.20 -19.65
N GLY A 304 8.82 9.82 -18.89
CA GLY A 304 7.38 9.72 -19.14
C GLY A 304 6.92 10.13 -20.54
N GLY A 305 7.69 11.01 -21.22
CA GLY A 305 7.40 11.41 -22.59
C GLY A 305 7.63 10.33 -23.66
N GLU A 306 8.33 9.26 -23.34
CA GLU A 306 8.64 8.15 -24.26
C GLU A 306 7.56 7.07 -24.26
N TYR A 307 6.69 7.07 -23.27
CA TYR A 307 5.70 6.00 -23.05
C TYR A 307 4.27 6.53 -23.19
N ARG A 308 3.42 5.73 -23.83
CA ARG A 308 1.98 6.00 -23.88
C ARG A 308 1.31 5.57 -22.59
N TYR A 309 1.78 4.47 -22.01
CA TYR A 309 1.22 3.87 -20.80
C TYR A 309 2.31 3.58 -19.77
N MET A 310 1.87 3.47 -18.51
CA MET A 310 2.68 3.03 -17.39
C MET A 310 1.87 2.01 -16.57
N VAL A 311 2.51 0.90 -16.20
CA VAL A 311 1.96 -0.03 -15.20
C VAL A 311 2.81 0.10 -13.94
N VAL A 312 2.17 0.39 -12.81
CA VAL A 312 2.84 0.50 -11.52
C VAL A 312 2.75 -0.85 -10.81
N LEU A 313 3.88 -1.37 -10.37
CA LEU A 313 3.99 -2.60 -9.58
C LEU A 313 4.50 -2.27 -8.18
N ASP A 314 4.00 -2.94 -7.16
CA ASP A 314 4.66 -2.96 -5.86
C ASP A 314 5.75 -4.04 -5.83
N ALA A 315 6.60 -4.02 -4.82
CA ALA A 315 7.71 -4.94 -4.68
C ALA A 315 7.29 -6.43 -4.55
N ASP A 316 6.03 -6.68 -4.15
CA ASP A 316 5.38 -7.98 -4.03
C ASP A 316 4.41 -8.30 -5.18
N SER A 317 4.28 -7.40 -6.13
CA SER A 317 3.40 -7.59 -7.27
C SER A 317 4.02 -8.53 -8.30
N VAL A 318 3.23 -9.49 -8.77
CA VAL A 318 3.56 -10.35 -9.91
C VAL A 318 2.42 -10.29 -10.90
N MET A 319 2.72 -10.02 -12.17
CA MET A 319 1.69 -9.97 -13.21
C MET A 319 2.07 -10.83 -14.41
N SER A 320 1.07 -11.55 -14.95
CA SER A 320 1.27 -12.33 -16.18
C SER A 320 1.38 -11.43 -17.42
N GLY A 321 2.12 -11.88 -18.41
CA GLY A 321 2.23 -11.20 -19.70
C GLY A 321 0.88 -11.04 -20.39
N GLU A 322 0.00 -12.04 -20.28
CA GLU A 322 -1.37 -11.98 -20.82
C GLU A 322 -2.20 -10.89 -20.12
N CYS A 323 -2.07 -10.73 -18.80
CA CYS A 323 -2.73 -9.67 -18.07
C CYS A 323 -2.25 -8.30 -18.54
N LEU A 324 -0.94 -8.12 -18.69
CA LEU A 324 -0.32 -6.86 -19.10
C LEU A 324 -0.70 -6.47 -20.54
N THR A 325 -0.66 -7.40 -21.47
CA THR A 325 -1.08 -7.18 -22.87
C THR A 325 -2.57 -6.87 -22.97
N SER A 326 -3.41 -7.56 -22.18
CA SER A 326 -4.84 -7.30 -22.09
C SER A 326 -5.15 -5.91 -21.55
N LEU A 327 -4.40 -5.44 -20.54
CA LEU A 327 -4.52 -4.07 -20.02
C LEU A 327 -4.20 -3.02 -21.09
N VAL A 328 -3.17 -3.23 -21.90
CA VAL A 328 -2.85 -2.30 -23.00
C VAL A 328 -3.98 -2.28 -24.03
N ARG A 329 -4.48 -3.44 -24.44
CA ARG A 329 -5.62 -3.56 -25.38
C ARG A 329 -6.89 -2.89 -24.83
N LEU A 330 -7.19 -3.06 -23.54
CA LEU A 330 -8.31 -2.37 -22.87
C LEU A 330 -8.15 -0.85 -22.90
N MET A 331 -6.93 -0.34 -22.69
CA MET A 331 -6.65 1.10 -22.80
C MET A 331 -6.82 1.63 -24.21
N GLU A 332 -6.51 0.84 -25.23
CA GLU A 332 -6.72 1.21 -26.65
C GLU A 332 -8.19 1.12 -27.04
N ALA A 333 -8.91 0.09 -26.56
CA ALA A 333 -10.35 -0.06 -26.78
C ALA A 333 -11.20 0.98 -26.02
N THR A 334 -10.62 1.63 -24.99
CA THR A 334 -11.32 2.63 -24.16
C THR A 334 -10.55 3.96 -24.18
N PRO A 335 -10.71 4.77 -25.25
CA PRO A 335 -9.92 5.99 -25.44
C PRO A 335 -10.07 7.06 -24.35
N ASP A 336 -11.21 7.07 -23.62
CA ASP A 336 -11.48 7.99 -22.50
C ASP A 336 -10.96 7.44 -21.14
N ALA A 337 -10.36 6.24 -21.10
CA ALA A 337 -9.76 5.71 -19.90
C ALA A 337 -8.41 6.36 -19.62
N GLY A 338 -8.26 6.87 -18.40
CA GLY A 338 -7.00 7.37 -17.86
C GLY A 338 -6.27 6.35 -17.00
N ILE A 339 -7.03 5.54 -16.22
CA ILE A 339 -6.51 4.46 -15.37
C ILE A 339 -7.43 3.24 -15.49
N ILE A 340 -6.84 2.06 -15.61
CA ILE A 340 -7.55 0.78 -15.47
C ILE A 340 -6.84 -0.04 -14.40
N GLN A 341 -7.52 -0.26 -13.28
CA GLN A 341 -7.07 -1.03 -12.13
C GLN A 341 -7.46 -2.49 -12.31
N THR A 342 -6.54 -3.43 -12.09
CA THR A 342 -6.90 -4.85 -11.91
C THR A 342 -7.39 -5.12 -10.49
N ALA A 343 -7.97 -6.30 -10.25
CA ALA A 343 -8.23 -6.80 -8.89
C ALA A 343 -7.16 -7.85 -8.54
N PRO A 344 -6.05 -7.46 -7.87
CA PRO A 344 -4.99 -8.38 -7.53
C PRO A 344 -5.50 -9.52 -6.65
N ARG A 345 -4.98 -10.72 -6.88
CA ARG A 345 -5.30 -11.91 -6.11
C ARG A 345 -4.20 -12.17 -5.09
N ALA A 346 -4.60 -12.26 -3.84
CA ALA A 346 -3.66 -12.52 -2.76
C ALA A 346 -3.22 -13.98 -2.76
N SER A 347 -1.90 -14.23 -2.73
CA SER A 347 -1.31 -15.57 -2.66
C SER A 347 0.14 -15.53 -2.15
N GLY A 348 0.73 -16.69 -1.89
CA GLY A 348 2.17 -16.82 -1.61
C GLY A 348 2.55 -16.88 -0.13
N MET A 349 1.60 -16.75 0.82
CA MET A 349 1.90 -16.79 2.25
C MET A 349 1.27 -18.02 2.93
N ASP A 350 2.01 -18.63 3.86
CA ASP A 350 1.68 -19.92 4.45
C ASP A 350 1.29 -19.88 5.93
N THR A 351 1.36 -18.73 6.62
CA THR A 351 0.84 -18.63 7.99
C THR A 351 -0.68 -18.87 8.01
N LEU A 352 -1.22 -19.39 9.10
CA LEU A 352 -2.66 -19.61 9.22
C LEU A 352 -3.45 -18.30 9.05
N TYR A 353 -2.92 -17.19 9.57
CA TYR A 353 -3.48 -15.85 9.40
C TYR A 353 -3.57 -15.44 7.93
N ALA A 354 -2.42 -15.46 7.23
CA ALA A 354 -2.35 -15.06 5.84
C ALA A 354 -3.23 -15.95 4.95
N ARG A 355 -3.25 -17.26 5.18
CA ARG A 355 -4.11 -18.19 4.44
C ARG A 355 -5.60 -17.88 4.60
N MET A 356 -6.05 -17.59 5.83
CA MET A 356 -7.43 -17.15 6.05
C MET A 356 -7.75 -15.83 5.34
N GLN A 357 -6.80 -14.87 5.32
CA GLN A 357 -6.98 -13.61 4.62
C GLN A 357 -6.95 -13.79 3.09
N GLN A 358 -6.05 -14.62 2.55
CA GLN A 358 -6.01 -14.97 1.13
C GLN A 358 -7.32 -15.64 0.69
N PHE A 359 -7.82 -16.59 1.47
CA PHE A 359 -9.12 -17.21 1.24
C PHE A 359 -10.25 -16.19 1.26
N ALA A 360 -10.32 -15.33 2.27
CA ALA A 360 -11.34 -14.30 2.38
C ALA A 360 -11.31 -13.33 1.18
N THR A 361 -10.13 -12.85 0.80
CA THR A 361 -9.95 -11.95 -0.34
C THR A 361 -10.34 -12.65 -1.65
N ARG A 362 -9.97 -13.92 -1.81
CA ARG A 362 -10.24 -14.68 -3.04
C ARG A 362 -11.71 -15.09 -3.18
N VAL A 363 -12.40 -15.38 -2.08
CA VAL A 363 -13.81 -15.78 -2.07
C VAL A 363 -14.76 -14.59 -2.11
N TYR A 364 -14.51 -13.59 -1.27
CA TYR A 364 -15.44 -12.45 -1.13
C TYR A 364 -15.05 -11.24 -1.99
N GLY A 365 -13.76 -11.06 -2.27
CA GLY A 365 -13.24 -9.95 -3.06
C GLY A 365 -13.93 -9.74 -4.40
N PRO A 366 -14.11 -10.79 -5.24
CA PRO A 366 -14.77 -10.65 -6.53
C PRO A 366 -16.18 -10.07 -6.46
N LEU A 367 -16.93 -10.38 -5.38
CA LEU A 367 -18.29 -9.87 -5.17
C LEU A 367 -18.25 -8.34 -4.95
N PHE A 368 -17.37 -7.89 -4.07
CA PHE A 368 -17.24 -6.46 -3.75
C PHE A 368 -16.65 -5.66 -4.91
N THR A 369 -15.64 -6.19 -5.60
CA THR A 369 -15.02 -5.49 -6.74
C THR A 369 -15.96 -5.38 -7.94
N ALA A 370 -16.74 -6.43 -8.24
CA ALA A 370 -17.81 -6.36 -9.24
C ALA A 370 -18.89 -5.36 -8.86
N GLY A 371 -19.29 -5.32 -7.58
CA GLY A 371 -20.25 -4.33 -7.07
C GLY A 371 -19.75 -2.90 -7.15
N LEU A 372 -18.49 -2.67 -6.77
CA LEU A 372 -17.84 -1.36 -6.94
C LEU A 372 -17.82 -0.93 -8.40
N HIS A 373 -17.39 -1.81 -9.29
CA HIS A 373 -17.43 -1.55 -10.73
C HIS A 373 -18.85 -1.21 -11.22
N PHE A 374 -19.86 -1.97 -10.78
CA PHE A 374 -21.23 -1.82 -11.23
C PHE A 374 -21.79 -0.41 -11.00
N TRP A 375 -21.58 0.19 -9.83
CA TRP A 375 -22.12 1.51 -9.54
C TRP A 375 -21.12 2.66 -9.79
N GLN A 376 -19.80 2.40 -9.84
CA GLN A 376 -18.78 3.41 -10.11
C GLN A 376 -18.51 3.58 -11.60
N LEU A 377 -18.42 2.47 -12.35
CA LEU A 377 -18.01 2.47 -13.75
C LEU A 377 -16.68 3.22 -13.95
N GLY A 378 -16.61 4.16 -14.88
CA GLY A 378 -15.43 5.00 -15.15
C GLY A 378 -15.10 6.05 -14.07
N GLU A 379 -15.61 5.91 -12.86
CA GLU A 379 -15.37 6.79 -11.70
C GLU A 379 -14.87 5.98 -10.49
N SER A 380 -14.13 4.91 -10.78
CA SER A 380 -13.64 3.94 -9.80
C SER A 380 -12.39 4.38 -9.05
N HIS A 381 -11.85 3.44 -8.29
CA HIS A 381 -10.65 3.62 -7.48
C HIS A 381 -9.37 3.33 -8.27
N TYR A 382 -8.26 3.84 -7.76
CA TYR A 382 -6.91 3.38 -8.05
C TYR A 382 -6.25 2.99 -6.72
N TRP A 383 -5.66 1.81 -6.65
CA TRP A 383 -5.08 1.26 -5.41
C TRP A 383 -3.56 1.41 -5.32
N GLY A 384 -2.96 2.08 -6.30
CA GLY A 384 -1.54 2.44 -6.27
C GLY A 384 -0.60 1.43 -6.91
N HIS A 385 -1.07 0.26 -7.31
CA HIS A 385 -0.30 -0.78 -7.99
C HIS A 385 -1.19 -1.69 -8.84
N ASN A 386 -0.58 -2.53 -9.67
CA ASN A 386 -1.24 -3.47 -10.58
C ASN A 386 -2.33 -2.81 -11.45
N ALA A 387 -2.01 -1.64 -11.96
CA ALA A 387 -2.90 -0.83 -12.78
C ALA A 387 -2.15 -0.19 -13.94
N ILE A 388 -2.81 -0.06 -15.07
CA ILE A 388 -2.29 0.68 -16.22
C ILE A 388 -2.80 2.11 -16.21
N ILE A 389 -1.90 3.04 -16.50
CA ILE A 389 -2.11 4.48 -16.45
C ILE A 389 -1.72 5.10 -17.78
N ARG A 390 -2.58 5.96 -18.34
CA ARG A 390 -2.26 6.76 -19.52
C ARG A 390 -1.31 7.90 -19.13
N MET A 391 -0.11 7.92 -19.70
CA MET A 391 1.00 8.79 -19.27
C MET A 391 0.71 10.28 -19.45
N LYS A 392 0.24 10.68 -20.62
CA LYS A 392 0.04 12.11 -20.91
C LYS A 392 -0.86 12.80 -19.90
N PRO A 393 -2.13 12.38 -19.67
CA PRO A 393 -2.99 13.03 -18.68
C PRO A 393 -2.48 12.87 -17.24
N PHE A 394 -1.76 11.79 -16.94
CA PHE A 394 -1.18 11.61 -15.60
C PHE A 394 -0.10 12.66 -15.31
N ILE A 395 0.81 12.90 -16.25
CA ILE A 395 1.87 13.91 -16.14
C ILE A 395 1.27 15.33 -16.04
N GLU A 396 0.25 15.62 -16.83
CA GLU A 396 -0.36 16.95 -16.91
C GLU A 396 -1.23 17.29 -15.70
N HIS A 397 -1.90 16.32 -15.08
CA HIS A 397 -2.94 16.59 -14.09
C HIS A 397 -2.76 15.92 -12.72
N CYS A 398 -1.99 14.83 -12.61
CA CYS A 398 -1.94 14.02 -11.38
C CYS A 398 -0.77 14.33 -10.45
N ALA A 399 0.08 15.29 -10.76
CA ALA A 399 1.14 15.73 -9.88
C ALA A 399 0.57 16.27 -8.55
N LEU A 400 1.12 15.79 -7.43
CA LEU A 400 0.57 16.07 -6.10
C LEU A 400 1.25 17.28 -5.45
N ALA A 401 0.49 18.32 -5.17
CA ALA A 401 0.91 19.40 -4.30
C ALA A 401 0.83 18.95 -2.82
N PRO A 402 1.74 19.44 -1.95
CA PRO A 402 1.59 19.20 -0.51
C PRO A 402 0.33 19.90 0.01
N LEU A 403 -0.28 19.30 1.03
CA LEU A 403 -1.42 19.91 1.71
C LEU A 403 -0.94 21.11 2.53
N PRO A 404 -1.60 22.28 2.42
CA PRO A 404 -1.18 23.50 3.08
C PRO A 404 -1.41 23.44 4.59
N GLY A 405 -0.67 24.24 5.35
CA GLY A 405 -0.82 24.42 6.79
C GLY A 405 0.26 23.73 7.60
N LYS A 406 0.08 23.74 8.93
CA LYS A 406 0.95 23.10 9.93
C LYS A 406 0.10 22.09 10.70
N GLY A 407 0.69 20.99 11.15
CA GLY A 407 0.04 19.95 11.96
C GLY A 407 -0.01 18.58 11.29
N ALA A 408 -0.68 17.65 11.95
CA ALA A 408 -0.68 16.20 11.63
C ALA A 408 -1.10 15.85 10.20
N PHE A 409 -2.01 16.62 9.62
CA PHE A 409 -2.58 16.36 8.30
C PHE A 409 -2.09 17.33 7.21
N ALA A 410 -0.95 18.01 7.42
CA ALA A 410 -0.31 18.89 6.45
C ALA A 410 0.93 18.23 5.83
N GLY A 411 1.39 18.74 4.68
CA GLY A 411 2.58 18.24 4.01
C GLY A 411 2.32 17.29 2.86
N ALA A 412 3.26 16.38 2.58
CA ALA A 412 3.17 15.45 1.47
C ALA A 412 2.06 14.42 1.68
N ILE A 413 1.25 14.17 0.65
CA ILE A 413 0.14 13.21 0.68
C ILE A 413 0.70 11.79 0.79
N LEU A 414 0.20 11.01 1.74
CA LEU A 414 0.67 9.65 2.02
C LEU A 414 -0.07 8.60 1.20
N SER A 415 -1.40 8.63 1.16
CA SER A 415 -2.22 7.78 0.27
C SER A 415 -2.50 8.55 -1.02
N HIS A 416 -1.53 8.53 -1.92
CA HIS A 416 -1.53 9.33 -3.16
C HIS A 416 -2.47 8.78 -4.23
N ASP A 417 -2.67 7.49 -4.27
CA ASP A 417 -3.43 6.69 -5.23
C ASP A 417 -4.88 7.17 -5.40
N PHE A 418 -5.64 7.27 -4.31
CA PHE A 418 -7.01 7.80 -4.35
C PHE A 418 -7.07 9.25 -4.84
N VAL A 419 -6.04 10.04 -4.55
CA VAL A 419 -5.95 11.44 -4.98
C VAL A 419 -5.62 11.53 -6.47
N GLU A 420 -4.71 10.71 -6.97
CA GLU A 420 -4.36 10.61 -8.39
C GLU A 420 -5.58 10.20 -9.23
N ALA A 421 -6.38 9.22 -8.77
CA ALA A 421 -7.65 8.85 -9.40
C ALA A 421 -8.64 10.03 -9.45
N ALA A 422 -8.76 10.76 -8.34
CA ALA A 422 -9.65 11.92 -8.26
C ALA A 422 -9.20 13.07 -9.18
N LEU A 423 -7.88 13.28 -9.32
CA LEU A 423 -7.32 14.27 -10.23
C LEU A 423 -7.47 13.86 -11.69
N MET A 424 -7.26 12.59 -12.02
CA MET A 424 -7.50 12.03 -13.34
C MET A 424 -8.96 12.24 -13.77
N ARG A 425 -9.91 11.92 -12.87
CA ARG A 425 -11.32 12.14 -13.12
C ARG A 425 -11.70 13.63 -13.20
N ARG A 426 -11.02 14.49 -12.43
CA ARG A 426 -11.18 15.96 -12.51
C ARG A 426 -10.82 16.50 -13.89
N ALA A 427 -9.84 15.92 -14.53
CA ALA A 427 -9.41 16.24 -15.89
C ALA A 427 -10.31 15.62 -16.96
N GLY A 428 -11.38 14.91 -16.59
CA GLY A 428 -12.36 14.32 -17.49
C GLY A 428 -12.15 12.86 -17.82
N TRP A 429 -10.99 12.30 -17.55
CA TRP A 429 -10.61 10.92 -17.87
C TRP A 429 -11.30 9.91 -16.95
N GLY A 430 -11.64 8.73 -17.49
CA GLY A 430 -12.23 7.63 -16.74
C GLY A 430 -11.20 6.87 -15.90
N VAL A 431 -11.64 6.39 -14.73
CA VAL A 431 -10.89 5.47 -13.87
C VAL A 431 -11.73 4.22 -13.68
N TRP A 432 -11.24 3.08 -14.14
CA TRP A 432 -11.98 1.83 -14.23
C TRP A 432 -11.36 0.72 -13.38
N ILE A 433 -12.15 -0.29 -13.02
CA ILE A 433 -11.69 -1.54 -12.43
C ILE A 433 -12.01 -2.70 -13.37
N ALA A 434 -10.99 -3.37 -13.86
CA ALA A 434 -11.11 -4.64 -14.60
C ALA A 434 -11.09 -5.80 -13.59
N TYR A 435 -12.23 -6.05 -12.95
CA TYR A 435 -12.33 -6.97 -11.81
C TYR A 435 -12.22 -8.46 -12.18
N ASP A 436 -12.43 -8.82 -13.43
CA ASP A 436 -12.43 -10.19 -13.93
C ASP A 436 -11.11 -10.59 -14.63
N LEU A 437 -10.16 -9.64 -14.79
CA LEU A 437 -8.91 -9.90 -15.48
C LEU A 437 -7.99 -10.79 -14.62
N PRO A 438 -7.61 -11.99 -15.08
CA PRO A 438 -6.70 -12.87 -14.34
C PRO A 438 -5.25 -12.42 -14.48
N GLY A 439 -4.34 -13.06 -13.73
CA GLY A 439 -2.89 -12.85 -13.88
C GLY A 439 -2.32 -11.65 -13.16
N SER A 440 -3.00 -11.15 -12.13
CA SER A 440 -2.52 -10.09 -11.25
C SER A 440 -2.49 -10.60 -9.82
N TYR A 441 -1.32 -10.58 -9.17
CA TYR A 441 -1.08 -11.19 -7.86
C TYR A 441 -0.36 -10.21 -6.93
N GLU A 442 -0.62 -10.36 -5.62
CA GLU A 442 0.02 -9.63 -4.53
C GLU A 442 0.17 -10.51 -3.29
N GLU A 443 1.02 -10.13 -2.35
CA GLU A 443 1.17 -10.79 -1.06
C GLU A 443 0.44 -10.01 0.05
N LEU A 444 -0.08 -10.74 1.04
CA LEU A 444 -0.69 -10.16 2.22
C LEU A 444 0.28 -10.23 3.42
N PRO A 445 0.09 -9.39 4.46
CA PRO A 445 0.86 -9.50 5.67
C PRO A 445 0.77 -10.89 6.30
N PRO A 446 1.89 -11.45 6.79
CA PRO A 446 1.93 -12.81 7.34
C PRO A 446 1.20 -12.96 8.67
N ASN A 447 1.02 -11.90 9.43
CA ASN A 447 0.39 -11.91 10.75
C ASN A 447 -0.38 -10.63 11.05
N LEU A 448 -1.18 -10.67 12.12
CA LEU A 448 -2.02 -9.54 12.55
C LEU A 448 -1.20 -8.29 12.90
N LEU A 449 -0.04 -8.43 13.52
CA LEU A 449 0.76 -7.27 13.95
C LEU A 449 1.33 -6.49 12.75
N ASP A 450 1.75 -7.19 11.71
CA ASP A 450 2.26 -6.55 10.49
C ASP A 450 1.13 -5.91 9.67
N GLU A 451 -0.05 -6.54 9.64
CA GLU A 451 -1.26 -5.89 9.10
C GLU A 451 -1.56 -4.58 9.85
N LEU A 452 -1.55 -4.59 11.18
CA LEU A 452 -1.81 -3.41 11.99
C LEU A 452 -0.75 -2.29 11.80
N LYS A 453 0.52 -2.65 11.55
CA LYS A 453 1.56 -1.67 11.18
C LYS A 453 1.24 -1.01 9.84
N ARG A 454 0.78 -1.77 8.85
CA ARG A 454 0.32 -1.29 7.54
C ARG A 454 -0.92 -0.39 7.71
N ASP A 455 -1.91 -0.84 8.46
CA ASP A 455 -3.17 -0.14 8.69
C ASP A 455 -2.97 1.21 9.39
N ARG A 456 -2.02 1.31 10.32
CA ARG A 456 -1.68 2.59 10.96
C ARG A 456 -1.26 3.64 9.93
N ARG A 457 -0.47 3.26 8.92
CA ARG A 457 -0.04 4.17 7.85
C ARG A 457 -1.21 4.56 6.94
N TRP A 458 -2.02 3.59 6.56
CA TRP A 458 -3.19 3.82 5.72
C TRP A 458 -4.26 4.67 6.43
N CYS A 459 -4.48 4.44 7.72
CA CYS A 459 -5.35 5.28 8.54
C CYS A 459 -4.93 6.75 8.47
N HIS A 460 -3.66 7.05 8.75
CA HIS A 460 -3.15 8.42 8.69
C HIS A 460 -3.30 9.03 7.29
N GLY A 461 -2.96 8.28 6.23
CA GLY A 461 -3.09 8.72 4.84
C GLY A 461 -4.54 9.02 4.44
N ASN A 462 -5.49 8.17 4.83
CA ASN A 462 -6.92 8.38 4.52
C ASN A 462 -7.52 9.57 5.29
N LEU A 463 -7.17 9.74 6.57
CA LEU A 463 -7.58 10.92 7.34
C LEU A 463 -7.01 12.21 6.74
N MET A 464 -5.78 12.18 6.24
CA MET A 464 -5.15 13.28 5.53
C MET A 464 -5.90 13.62 4.23
N ASN A 465 -6.26 12.61 3.44
CA ASN A 465 -6.99 12.76 2.18
C ASN A 465 -8.39 13.35 2.37
N PHE A 466 -9.01 13.18 3.53
CA PHE A 466 -10.33 13.77 3.81
C PHE A 466 -10.33 15.31 3.73
N ARG A 467 -9.20 15.96 3.91
CA ARG A 467 -9.07 17.42 3.69
C ARG A 467 -9.40 17.82 2.26
N LEU A 468 -9.27 16.90 1.30
CA LEU A 468 -9.61 17.13 -0.10
C LEU A 468 -11.09 16.96 -0.41
N PHE A 469 -11.89 16.45 0.54
CA PHE A 469 -13.32 16.23 0.38
C PHE A 469 -14.07 17.50 -0.06
N LEU A 470 -13.71 18.65 0.49
CA LEU A 470 -14.34 19.94 0.16
C LEU A 470 -13.61 20.73 -0.93
N VAL A 471 -12.53 20.22 -1.52
CA VAL A 471 -11.78 20.92 -2.57
C VAL A 471 -12.62 21.04 -3.84
N LYS A 472 -12.53 22.21 -4.51
CA LYS A 472 -13.25 22.50 -5.76
C LYS A 472 -12.78 21.57 -6.90
N GLY A 473 -13.74 21.10 -7.69
CA GLY A 473 -13.50 20.31 -8.88
C GLY A 473 -13.40 18.80 -8.63
N MET A 474 -13.41 18.34 -7.38
CA MET A 474 -13.50 16.91 -7.09
C MET A 474 -14.88 16.38 -7.45
N HIS A 475 -14.92 15.29 -8.21
CA HIS A 475 -16.15 14.62 -8.58
C HIS A 475 -16.86 14.04 -7.34
N PRO A 476 -18.22 14.06 -7.27
CA PRO A 476 -18.96 13.55 -6.10
C PRO A 476 -18.59 12.12 -5.70
N VAL A 477 -18.35 11.23 -6.66
CA VAL A 477 -17.93 9.83 -6.38
C VAL A 477 -16.58 9.79 -5.66
N HIS A 478 -15.59 10.58 -6.11
CA HIS A 478 -14.28 10.62 -5.42
C HIS A 478 -14.36 11.28 -4.05
N ARG A 479 -15.31 12.18 -3.81
CA ARG A 479 -15.63 12.63 -2.44
C ARG A 479 -16.15 11.49 -1.59
N ALA A 480 -17.06 10.66 -2.15
CA ALA A 480 -17.52 9.44 -1.47
C ALA A 480 -16.36 8.45 -1.22
N VAL A 481 -15.42 8.32 -2.17
CA VAL A 481 -14.20 7.50 -1.99
C VAL A 481 -13.36 8.01 -0.82
N PHE A 482 -13.12 9.32 -0.69
CA PHE A 482 -12.41 9.89 0.45
C PHE A 482 -13.16 9.65 1.77
N LEU A 483 -14.49 9.78 1.77
CA LEU A 483 -15.31 9.46 2.93
C LEU A 483 -15.23 7.98 3.28
N THR A 484 -15.30 7.09 2.30
CA THR A 484 -15.14 5.63 2.48
C THR A 484 -13.78 5.29 3.07
N GLY A 485 -12.69 5.90 2.56
CA GLY A 485 -11.35 5.71 3.10
C GLY A 485 -11.22 6.14 4.57
N VAL A 486 -11.86 7.23 4.96
CA VAL A 486 -11.92 7.67 6.36
C VAL A 486 -12.79 6.73 7.19
N MET A 487 -13.98 6.36 6.71
CA MET A 487 -14.91 5.49 7.43
C MET A 487 -14.36 4.09 7.65
N SER A 488 -13.46 3.61 6.81
CA SER A 488 -12.75 2.33 7.03
C SER A 488 -11.99 2.28 8.35
N TYR A 489 -11.59 3.44 8.88
CA TYR A 489 -10.91 3.53 10.18
C TYR A 489 -11.74 4.25 11.24
N LEU A 490 -12.48 5.30 10.88
CA LEU A 490 -13.30 6.09 11.82
C LEU A 490 -14.48 5.27 12.36
N SER A 491 -14.96 4.28 11.61
CA SER A 491 -16.01 3.36 12.11
C SER A 491 -15.60 2.65 13.40
N ALA A 492 -14.31 2.38 13.60
CA ALA A 492 -13.79 1.72 14.79
C ALA A 492 -14.00 2.54 16.08
N PRO A 493 -13.53 3.80 16.20
CA PRO A 493 -13.85 4.62 17.37
C PRO A 493 -15.35 4.90 17.51
N LEU A 494 -16.11 5.07 16.41
CA LEU A 494 -17.55 5.23 16.50
C LEU A 494 -18.23 3.98 17.08
N TRP A 495 -17.80 2.79 16.67
CA TRP A 495 -18.29 1.53 17.26
C TRP A 495 -17.86 1.38 18.73
N PHE A 496 -16.61 1.67 19.05
CA PHE A 496 -16.13 1.66 20.43
C PHE A 496 -16.95 2.59 21.32
N PHE A 497 -17.17 3.84 20.90
CA PHE A 497 -18.00 4.80 21.66
C PHE A 497 -19.46 4.38 21.72
N PHE A 498 -20.03 3.78 20.68
CA PHE A 498 -21.37 3.20 20.73
C PHE A 498 -21.50 2.15 21.84
N LEU A 499 -20.52 1.26 21.99
CA LEU A 499 -20.50 0.23 23.03
C LEU A 499 -20.30 0.85 24.43
N VAL A 500 -19.42 1.82 24.56
CA VAL A 500 -19.18 2.55 25.83
C VAL A 500 -20.44 3.30 26.28
N LEU A 501 -21.08 4.04 25.36
CA LEU A 501 -22.33 4.76 25.70
C LEU A 501 -23.48 3.82 25.98
N SER A 502 -23.57 2.66 25.32
CA SER A 502 -24.54 1.62 25.62
C SER A 502 -24.32 1.04 27.04
N THR A 503 -23.05 0.84 27.41
CA THR A 503 -22.70 0.42 28.78
C THR A 503 -23.04 1.52 29.82
N ALA A 504 -22.79 2.78 29.46
CA ALA A 504 -23.13 3.92 30.31
C ALA A 504 -24.66 4.04 30.50
N LEU A 505 -25.43 3.86 29.42
CA LEU A 505 -26.91 3.83 29.53
C LEU A 505 -27.40 2.67 30.38
N LEU A 506 -26.78 1.48 30.27
CA LEU A 506 -27.07 0.35 31.15
C LEU A 506 -26.79 0.71 32.61
N ALA A 507 -25.66 1.36 32.91
CA ALA A 507 -25.31 1.79 34.25
C ALA A 507 -26.33 2.80 34.81
N VAL A 508 -26.72 3.78 33.98
CA VAL A 508 -27.77 4.75 34.34
C VAL A 508 -29.08 4.04 34.70
N ASN A 509 -29.55 3.13 33.84
CA ASN A 509 -30.79 2.39 34.06
C ASN A 509 -30.75 1.43 35.28
N THR A 510 -29.54 0.99 35.67
CA THR A 510 -29.39 0.06 36.81
C THR A 510 -29.20 0.80 38.13
N LEU A 511 -28.49 1.93 38.11
CA LEU A 511 -28.07 2.64 39.33
C LEU A 511 -28.96 3.83 39.68
N MET A 512 -29.72 4.37 38.70
CA MET A 512 -30.62 5.50 38.94
C MET A 512 -32.07 4.99 39.04
N GLU A 513 -32.83 5.55 40.02
CA GLU A 513 -34.25 5.27 40.14
C GLU A 513 -35.01 5.80 38.91
N PRO A 514 -35.86 4.98 38.28
CA PRO A 514 -36.63 5.43 37.13
C PRO A 514 -37.69 6.45 37.54
N THR A 515 -37.77 7.58 36.83
CA THR A 515 -38.85 8.54 37.01
C THR A 515 -40.07 8.05 36.22
N TYR A 516 -41.10 7.63 36.93
CA TYR A 516 -42.32 7.09 36.32
C TYR A 516 -43.31 8.19 35.89
N PHE A 517 -43.19 9.37 36.45
CA PHE A 517 -44.06 10.54 36.16
C PHE A 517 -43.20 11.64 35.55
N MET A 518 -43.33 11.84 34.24
CA MET A 518 -42.50 12.78 33.45
C MET A 518 -43.20 14.13 33.18
N GLU A 519 -44.54 14.18 33.34
CA GLU A 519 -45.31 15.39 33.10
C GLU A 519 -46.05 15.85 34.37
N PRO A 520 -46.15 17.16 34.61
CA PRO A 520 -46.99 17.68 35.67
C PRO A 520 -48.48 17.22 35.48
N ARG A 521 -49.09 16.62 36.49
CA ARG A 521 -50.46 16.05 36.47
C ARG A 521 -50.65 14.78 35.64
N GLN A 522 -49.57 14.03 35.36
CA GLN A 522 -49.65 12.69 34.75
C GLN A 522 -50.42 11.75 35.69
N LEU A 523 -51.53 11.19 35.23
CA LEU A 523 -52.40 10.33 36.00
C LEU A 523 -51.91 8.88 36.13
N TYR A 524 -51.10 8.42 35.19
CA TYR A 524 -50.59 7.04 35.15
C TYR A 524 -49.06 7.05 34.99
N PRO A 525 -48.36 6.12 35.69
CA PRO A 525 -46.92 5.98 35.54
C PRO A 525 -46.57 5.49 34.14
N LEU A 526 -45.56 6.09 33.54
CA LEU A 526 -44.97 5.58 32.31
C LEU A 526 -43.93 4.52 32.67
N TRP A 527 -44.27 3.26 32.44
CA TRP A 527 -43.35 2.15 32.66
C TRP A 527 -42.33 2.09 31.55
N PRO A 528 -41.04 1.91 31.84
CA PRO A 528 -40.04 1.61 30.81
C PRO A 528 -40.42 0.36 30.03
N GLN A 529 -40.72 0.50 28.75
CA GLN A 529 -41.08 -0.63 27.90
C GLN A 529 -39.80 -1.21 27.27
N TRP A 530 -39.54 -2.45 27.61
CA TRP A 530 -38.49 -3.23 26.98
C TRP A 530 -39.11 -4.05 25.84
N HIS A 531 -38.57 -3.85 24.59
CA HIS A 531 -39.01 -4.59 23.41
C HIS A 531 -37.89 -5.54 22.91
N PRO A 532 -37.68 -6.69 23.54
CA PRO A 532 -36.65 -7.63 23.18
C PRO A 532 -36.79 -8.15 21.73
N GLU A 533 -38.02 -8.28 21.24
CA GLU A 533 -38.33 -8.68 19.89
C GLU A 533 -37.76 -7.69 18.85
N LYS A 534 -37.79 -6.39 19.10
CA LYS A 534 -37.19 -5.38 18.21
C LYS A 534 -35.66 -5.45 18.27
N ALA A 535 -35.09 -5.68 19.46
CA ALA A 535 -33.65 -5.83 19.62
C ALA A 535 -33.13 -7.07 18.87
N VAL A 536 -33.79 -8.20 19.00
CA VAL A 536 -33.46 -9.44 18.28
C VAL A 536 -33.62 -9.25 16.77
N ALA A 537 -34.70 -8.61 16.31
CA ALA A 537 -34.94 -8.35 14.90
C ALA A 537 -33.83 -7.46 14.30
N LEU A 538 -33.46 -6.40 15.01
CA LEU A 538 -32.39 -5.49 14.57
C LEU A 538 -31.03 -6.17 14.56
N PHE A 539 -30.70 -6.95 15.60
CA PHE A 539 -29.49 -7.75 15.66
C PHE A 539 -29.43 -8.77 14.52
N SER A 540 -30.50 -9.54 14.31
CA SER A 540 -30.59 -10.53 13.24
C SER A 540 -30.44 -9.88 11.85
N THR A 541 -31.06 -8.72 11.64
CA THR A 541 -30.88 -7.94 10.40
C THR A 541 -29.41 -7.56 10.21
N THR A 542 -28.75 -7.06 11.25
CA THR A 542 -27.33 -6.68 11.17
C THR A 542 -26.45 -7.89 10.86
N VAL A 543 -26.73 -9.04 11.48
CA VAL A 543 -26.03 -10.31 11.20
C VAL A 543 -26.22 -10.72 9.73
N VAL A 544 -27.44 -10.63 9.21
CA VAL A 544 -27.72 -10.91 7.80
C VAL A 544 -26.93 -9.97 6.88
N LEU A 545 -26.93 -8.67 7.17
CA LEU A 545 -26.19 -7.70 6.33
C LEU A 545 -24.69 -7.96 6.30
N LEU A 546 -24.11 -8.43 7.42
CA LEU A 546 -22.67 -8.71 7.53
C LEU A 546 -22.28 -10.05 6.88
N PHE A 547 -23.09 -11.08 7.02
CA PHE A 547 -22.71 -12.45 6.66
C PHE A 547 -23.36 -12.96 5.37
N LEU A 548 -24.50 -12.44 4.95
CA LEU A 548 -25.14 -12.87 3.69
C LEU A 548 -24.22 -12.68 2.46
N PRO A 549 -23.44 -11.61 2.32
CA PRO A 549 -22.48 -11.50 1.22
C PRO A 549 -21.47 -12.65 1.15
N LYS A 550 -20.99 -13.14 2.30
CA LYS A 550 -20.08 -14.28 2.37
C LYS A 550 -20.75 -15.55 1.90
N LEU A 551 -21.98 -15.78 2.32
CA LEU A 551 -22.79 -16.93 1.87
C LEU A 551 -23.06 -16.86 0.36
N LEU A 552 -23.43 -15.71 -0.16
CA LEU A 552 -23.67 -15.50 -1.60
C LEU A 552 -22.42 -15.79 -2.43
N SER A 553 -21.23 -15.43 -1.92
CA SER A 553 -19.96 -15.74 -2.57
C SER A 553 -19.72 -17.25 -2.67
N VAL A 554 -20.00 -17.99 -1.60
CA VAL A 554 -19.87 -19.46 -1.60
C VAL A 554 -20.90 -20.11 -2.55
N ILE A 555 -22.13 -19.59 -2.60
CA ILE A 555 -23.16 -20.04 -3.54
C ILE A 555 -22.69 -19.86 -5.01
N LEU A 556 -22.07 -18.71 -5.32
CA LEU A 556 -21.48 -18.49 -6.64
C LEU A 556 -20.37 -19.49 -6.97
N ILE A 557 -19.51 -19.81 -5.99
CA ILE A 557 -18.45 -20.80 -6.15
C ILE A 557 -19.06 -22.20 -6.36
N TRP A 558 -20.14 -22.56 -5.67
CA TRP A 558 -20.84 -23.82 -5.89
C TRP A 558 -21.42 -23.92 -7.29
N ALA A 559 -21.92 -22.82 -7.83
CA ALA A 559 -22.50 -22.75 -9.17
C ALA A 559 -21.45 -22.78 -10.29
N LYS A 560 -20.30 -22.10 -10.06
CA LYS A 560 -19.22 -21.95 -11.06
C LYS A 560 -18.15 -23.05 -11.00
N GLY A 561 -18.06 -23.80 -9.92
CA GLY A 561 -17.09 -24.86 -9.68
C GLY A 561 -16.26 -24.65 -8.42
N ALA A 562 -16.31 -25.60 -7.50
CA ALA A 562 -15.66 -25.53 -6.19
C ALA A 562 -14.36 -26.35 -6.10
N THR A 563 -13.90 -26.97 -7.20
CA THR A 563 -12.72 -27.87 -7.20
C THR A 563 -11.47 -27.16 -6.73
N GLY A 564 -11.19 -25.95 -7.22
CA GLY A 564 -10.04 -25.14 -6.83
C GLY A 564 -10.05 -24.68 -5.37
N TYR A 565 -11.18 -24.84 -4.67
CA TYR A 565 -11.33 -24.51 -3.24
C TYR A 565 -11.42 -25.77 -2.35
N GLY A 566 -11.01 -26.93 -2.86
CA GLY A 566 -11.08 -28.20 -2.14
C GLY A 566 -12.46 -28.88 -2.13
N GLY A 567 -13.42 -28.39 -2.93
CA GLY A 567 -14.77 -28.93 -3.06
C GLY A 567 -15.81 -28.16 -2.21
N ARG A 568 -17.10 -28.46 -2.46
CA ARG A 568 -18.23 -27.71 -1.85
C ARG A 568 -18.22 -27.73 -0.32
N ILE A 569 -17.93 -28.87 0.29
CA ILE A 569 -17.93 -29.04 1.74
C ILE A 569 -16.75 -28.24 2.34
N LYS A 570 -15.56 -28.35 1.79
CA LYS A 570 -14.36 -27.70 2.32
C LYS A 570 -14.43 -26.17 2.21
N VAL A 571 -14.92 -25.60 1.10
CA VAL A 571 -15.12 -24.15 0.98
C VAL A 571 -16.15 -23.63 1.99
N THR A 572 -17.21 -24.38 2.26
CA THR A 572 -18.20 -23.98 3.26
C THR A 572 -17.65 -24.04 4.68
N MET A 573 -16.91 -25.11 5.03
CA MET A 573 -16.22 -25.20 6.31
C MET A 573 -15.20 -24.07 6.48
N SER A 574 -14.43 -23.78 5.46
CA SER A 574 -13.46 -22.67 5.45
C SER A 574 -14.15 -21.33 5.66
N MET A 575 -15.30 -21.10 5.00
CA MET A 575 -16.11 -19.90 5.22
C MET A 575 -16.57 -19.78 6.69
N LEU A 576 -17.09 -20.84 7.28
CA LEU A 576 -17.58 -20.81 8.67
C LEU A 576 -16.43 -20.55 9.66
N LEU A 577 -15.29 -21.20 9.48
CA LEU A 577 -14.10 -20.98 10.31
C LEU A 577 -13.55 -19.57 10.13
N GLU A 578 -13.50 -19.05 8.88
CA GLU A 578 -13.07 -17.68 8.61
C GLU A 578 -14.04 -16.67 9.23
N MET A 579 -15.36 -16.91 9.18
CA MET A 579 -16.36 -16.05 9.84
C MET A 579 -16.13 -15.99 11.35
N LEU A 580 -15.91 -17.12 12.01
CA LEU A 580 -15.59 -17.17 13.43
C LEU A 580 -14.30 -16.41 13.74
N PHE A 581 -13.27 -16.61 12.95
CA PHE A 581 -12.00 -15.91 13.10
C PHE A 581 -12.13 -14.40 12.89
N SER A 582 -12.86 -13.99 11.86
CA SER A 582 -13.16 -12.56 11.61
C SER A 582 -13.95 -11.92 12.77
N MET A 583 -14.88 -12.65 13.38
CA MET A 583 -15.62 -12.20 14.58
C MET A 583 -14.67 -11.98 15.76
N LEU A 584 -13.71 -12.88 15.97
CA LEU A 584 -12.70 -12.74 17.03
C LEU A 584 -11.73 -11.57 16.77
N LEU A 585 -11.41 -11.28 15.52
CA LEU A 585 -10.49 -10.19 15.18
C LEU A 585 -11.17 -8.81 15.17
N ALA A 586 -12.47 -8.72 14.91
CA ALA A 586 -13.15 -7.44 14.74
C ALA A 586 -13.01 -6.50 15.96
N PRO A 587 -13.26 -6.93 17.23
CA PRO A 587 -13.06 -6.09 18.41
C PRO A 587 -11.58 -5.74 18.65
N VAL A 588 -10.66 -6.64 18.31
CA VAL A 588 -9.22 -6.40 18.43
C VAL A 588 -8.82 -5.26 17.47
N ARG A 589 -9.22 -5.35 16.19
CA ARG A 589 -9.00 -4.27 15.21
C ARG A 589 -9.69 -2.97 15.62
N MET A 590 -10.90 -3.03 16.18
CA MET A 590 -11.62 -1.85 16.69
C MET A 590 -10.76 -1.05 17.68
N ILE A 591 -10.15 -1.70 18.66
CA ILE A 591 -9.29 -1.02 19.65
C ILE A 591 -8.02 -0.44 18.99
N PHE A 592 -7.35 -1.19 18.12
CA PHE A 592 -6.16 -0.70 17.43
C PHE A 592 -6.47 0.48 16.50
N HIS A 593 -7.51 0.37 15.66
CA HIS A 593 -7.90 1.45 14.76
C HIS A 593 -8.36 2.69 15.54
N THR A 594 -9.05 2.53 16.67
CA THR A 594 -9.38 3.65 17.57
C THR A 594 -8.12 4.36 18.05
N ARG A 595 -7.09 3.61 18.48
CA ARG A 595 -5.80 4.18 18.86
C ARG A 595 -5.09 4.87 17.69
N PHE A 596 -5.18 4.31 16.46
CA PHE A 596 -4.57 4.91 15.27
C PHE A 596 -5.23 6.23 14.88
N VAL A 597 -6.55 6.29 14.93
CA VAL A 597 -7.33 7.51 14.65
C VAL A 597 -6.98 8.58 15.69
N LEU A 598 -7.01 8.25 16.98
CA LEU A 598 -6.64 9.19 18.04
C LEU A 598 -5.20 9.68 17.91
N ALA A 599 -4.25 8.78 17.65
CA ALA A 599 -2.85 9.12 17.44
C ALA A 599 -2.66 10.05 16.23
N ALA A 600 -3.40 9.85 15.15
CA ALA A 600 -3.35 10.72 13.98
C ALA A 600 -3.87 12.13 14.30
N PHE A 601 -4.96 12.26 15.05
CA PHE A 601 -5.46 13.57 15.48
C PHE A 601 -4.53 14.28 16.46
N LEU A 602 -3.87 13.53 17.34
CA LEU A 602 -2.87 14.07 18.29
C LEU A 602 -1.52 14.38 17.64
N GLY A 603 -1.35 14.07 16.38
CA GLY A 603 -0.11 14.37 15.64
C GLY A 603 1.05 13.41 15.94
N TRP A 604 0.78 12.23 16.52
CA TRP A 604 1.80 11.23 16.79
C TRP A 604 2.18 10.54 15.48
N ALA A 605 3.39 10.89 15.00
CA ALA A 605 3.87 10.43 13.70
C ALA A 605 3.87 8.91 13.56
N ALA A 606 3.44 8.42 12.41
CA ALA A 606 3.67 7.05 12.00
C ALA A 606 5.07 6.96 11.38
N THR A 607 5.94 6.13 11.94
CA THR A 607 7.25 5.82 11.35
C THR A 607 7.06 4.89 10.15
N TRP A 608 7.88 5.06 9.12
CA TRP A 608 7.91 4.20 7.96
C TRP A 608 9.03 3.18 8.11
N ASN A 609 8.68 1.91 8.30
CA ASN A 609 9.59 0.78 8.15
C ASN A 609 9.04 -0.10 7.03
N SER A 610 9.92 -0.72 6.25
CA SER A 610 9.53 -1.71 5.25
C SER A 610 8.78 -2.85 5.94
N PRO A 611 7.72 -3.41 5.33
CA PRO A 611 7.03 -4.55 5.91
C PRO A 611 7.99 -5.75 5.96
N GLN A 612 7.97 -6.47 7.06
CA GLN A 612 8.56 -7.81 7.10
C GLN A 612 7.69 -8.73 6.25
N ARG A 613 8.31 -9.51 5.39
CA ARG A 613 7.63 -10.42 4.45
C ARG A 613 7.95 -11.88 4.73
N ASP A 614 8.84 -12.14 5.69
CA ASP A 614 9.10 -13.49 6.17
C ASP A 614 7.90 -14.01 6.95
N ASP A 615 7.63 -15.31 6.83
CA ASP A 615 6.61 -16.04 7.59
C ASP A 615 6.98 -16.16 9.08
N ASP A 616 7.34 -15.05 9.69
CA ASP A 616 7.74 -14.98 11.09
C ASP A 616 6.54 -15.12 12.01
N SER A 617 6.63 -16.12 12.89
CA SER A 617 5.62 -16.33 13.91
C SER A 617 5.75 -15.29 15.02
N THR A 618 4.63 -14.67 15.39
CA THR A 618 4.57 -13.72 16.52
C THR A 618 4.96 -14.40 17.83
N PRO A 619 6.02 -13.97 18.53
CA PRO A 619 6.38 -14.52 19.83
C PRO A 619 5.39 -14.10 20.92
N TRP A 620 5.21 -14.96 21.93
CA TRP A 620 4.31 -14.71 23.05
C TRP A 620 4.60 -13.39 23.78
N SER A 621 5.89 -13.06 23.96
CA SER A 621 6.32 -11.83 24.64
C SER A 621 5.87 -10.57 23.90
N GLU A 622 5.96 -10.55 22.58
CA GLU A 622 5.48 -9.44 21.75
C GLU A 622 3.96 -9.37 21.76
N ALA A 623 3.28 -10.51 21.63
CA ALA A 623 1.82 -10.57 21.70
C ALA A 623 1.30 -10.03 23.03
N VAL A 624 1.85 -10.43 24.17
CA VAL A 624 1.49 -9.91 25.49
C VAL A 624 1.76 -8.41 25.58
N LYS A 625 2.89 -7.92 25.12
CA LYS A 625 3.22 -6.49 25.12
C LYS A 625 2.24 -5.66 24.27
N ARG A 626 1.81 -6.17 23.13
CA ARG A 626 0.93 -5.44 22.19
C ARG A 626 -0.54 -5.56 22.53
N HIS A 627 -0.99 -6.74 22.94
CA HIS A 627 -2.41 -7.05 23.22
C HIS A 627 -2.79 -6.97 24.70
N GLY A 628 -1.81 -7.00 25.63
CA GLY A 628 -2.06 -6.99 27.08
C GLY A 628 -3.03 -5.90 27.57
N PRO A 629 -2.86 -4.62 27.18
CA PRO A 629 -3.77 -3.55 27.60
C PRO A 629 -5.22 -3.79 27.18
N GLN A 630 -5.48 -4.31 25.99
CA GLN A 630 -6.85 -4.58 25.52
C GLN A 630 -7.44 -5.84 26.12
N THR A 631 -6.60 -6.85 26.43
CA THR A 631 -7.03 -8.04 27.17
C THR A 631 -7.50 -7.64 28.57
N LEU A 632 -6.74 -6.79 29.25
CA LEU A 632 -7.12 -6.23 30.55
C LEU A 632 -8.42 -5.40 30.46
N LEU A 633 -8.54 -4.56 29.43
CA LEU A 633 -9.76 -3.78 29.18
C LEU A 633 -10.97 -4.71 29.02
N GLY A 634 -10.84 -5.80 28.22
CA GLY A 634 -11.91 -6.78 28.03
C GLY A 634 -12.34 -7.45 29.34
N PHE A 635 -11.37 -7.84 30.16
CA PHE A 635 -11.62 -8.45 31.47
C PHE A 635 -12.34 -7.47 32.43
N CYS A 636 -11.80 -6.25 32.59
CA CYS A 636 -12.41 -5.24 33.44
C CYS A 636 -13.82 -4.85 32.98
N TRP A 637 -14.03 -4.76 31.66
CA TRP A 637 -15.35 -4.45 31.11
C TRP A 637 -16.36 -5.58 31.31
N ALA A 638 -15.93 -6.82 31.14
CA ALA A 638 -16.77 -7.99 31.48
C ALA A 638 -17.19 -7.99 32.92
N LEU A 639 -16.28 -7.73 33.87
CA LEU A 639 -16.58 -7.62 35.30
C LEU A 639 -17.56 -6.49 35.61
N LEU A 640 -17.35 -5.31 35.00
CA LEU A 640 -18.24 -4.15 35.18
C LEU A 640 -19.69 -4.50 34.74
N VAL A 641 -19.83 -5.09 33.55
CA VAL A 641 -21.15 -5.42 33.00
C VAL A 641 -21.80 -6.57 33.77
N ALA A 642 -21.02 -7.57 34.20
CA ALA A 642 -21.54 -8.66 35.09
C ALA A 642 -22.04 -8.12 36.44
N TRP A 643 -21.35 -7.10 36.97
CA TRP A 643 -21.78 -6.43 38.21
C TRP A 643 -23.07 -5.60 38.04
N LEU A 644 -23.17 -4.87 36.88
CA LEU A 644 -24.35 -4.06 36.57
C LEU A 644 -25.57 -4.95 36.25
N ASN A 645 -25.43 -5.86 35.29
CA ASN A 645 -26.49 -6.75 34.84
C ASN A 645 -25.92 -8.01 34.16
N PRO A 646 -25.91 -9.17 34.81
CA PRO A 646 -25.40 -10.41 34.27
C PRO A 646 -26.05 -10.85 32.94
N SER A 647 -27.34 -10.57 32.77
CA SER A 647 -28.06 -10.94 31.54
C SER A 647 -27.59 -10.14 30.32
N PHE A 648 -27.13 -8.90 30.51
CA PHE A 648 -26.62 -8.08 29.46
C PHE A 648 -25.21 -8.53 29.00
N LEU A 649 -24.48 -9.24 29.83
CA LEU A 649 -23.17 -9.77 29.51
C LEU A 649 -23.21 -10.66 28.26
N TRP A 650 -24.25 -11.42 28.02
CA TRP A 650 -24.43 -12.28 26.85
C TRP A 650 -24.37 -11.50 25.54
N TRP A 651 -24.88 -10.28 25.50
CA TRP A 651 -24.77 -9.39 24.32
C TRP A 651 -23.36 -8.88 24.12
N LEU A 652 -22.58 -8.76 25.19
CA LEU A 652 -21.23 -8.22 25.14
C LEU A 652 -20.16 -9.33 25.00
N VAL A 653 -20.45 -10.60 25.27
CA VAL A 653 -19.52 -11.74 25.17
C VAL A 653 -18.73 -11.77 23.87
N PRO A 654 -19.31 -11.57 22.67
CA PRO A 654 -18.55 -11.57 21.44
C PRO A 654 -17.46 -10.49 21.40
N ILE A 655 -17.64 -9.38 22.10
CA ILE A 655 -16.70 -8.26 22.17
C ILE A 655 -15.62 -8.53 23.23
N VAL A 656 -16.05 -8.69 24.49
CA VAL A 656 -15.08 -8.85 25.61
C VAL A 656 -14.33 -10.18 25.52
N GLY A 657 -14.99 -11.25 25.08
CA GLY A 657 -14.36 -12.55 24.84
C GLY A 657 -13.27 -12.47 23.77
N SER A 658 -13.53 -11.78 22.67
CA SER A 658 -12.52 -11.54 21.62
C SER A 658 -11.33 -10.74 22.14
N LEU A 659 -11.55 -9.70 22.96
CA LEU A 659 -10.47 -8.91 23.56
C LEU A 659 -9.63 -9.76 24.52
N MET A 660 -10.28 -10.60 25.34
CA MET A 660 -9.59 -11.51 26.27
C MET A 660 -8.77 -12.58 25.54
N LEU A 661 -9.25 -13.06 24.39
CA LEU A 661 -8.57 -14.07 23.57
C LEU A 661 -7.57 -13.46 22.57
N SER A 662 -7.35 -12.15 22.56
CA SER A 662 -6.53 -11.48 21.55
C SER A 662 -5.08 -11.96 21.51
N ILE A 663 -4.47 -12.27 22.67
CA ILE A 663 -3.10 -12.78 22.78
C ILE A 663 -2.99 -14.16 22.11
N PRO A 664 -3.72 -15.21 22.55
CA PRO A 664 -3.60 -16.53 21.92
C PRO A 664 -4.04 -16.52 20.46
N VAL A 665 -5.05 -15.76 20.07
CA VAL A 665 -5.47 -15.66 18.66
C VAL A 665 -4.35 -15.11 17.80
N SER A 666 -3.66 -14.04 18.22
CA SER A 666 -2.54 -13.45 17.49
C SER A 666 -1.38 -14.44 17.34
N VAL A 667 -0.99 -15.13 18.40
CA VAL A 667 0.13 -16.09 18.39
C VAL A 667 -0.20 -17.33 17.57
N ILE A 668 -1.37 -17.95 17.80
CA ILE A 668 -1.74 -19.20 17.10
C ILE A 668 -1.92 -18.96 15.62
N SER A 669 -2.57 -17.87 15.23
CA SER A 669 -2.82 -17.56 13.81
C SER A 669 -1.56 -17.22 13.02
N SER A 670 -0.49 -16.75 13.68
CA SER A 670 0.79 -16.46 13.01
C SER A 670 1.64 -17.70 12.71
N ARG A 671 1.20 -18.91 13.11
CA ARG A 671 1.96 -20.14 12.94
C ARG A 671 1.87 -20.68 11.52
N THR A 672 3.03 -20.84 10.86
CA THR A 672 3.15 -21.42 9.51
C THR A 672 2.79 -22.90 9.50
N ASN A 673 3.20 -23.67 10.51
CA ASN A 673 2.89 -25.10 10.59
C ASN A 673 1.37 -25.37 10.66
N LEU A 674 0.58 -24.49 11.26
CA LEU A 674 -0.88 -24.60 11.28
C LEU A 674 -1.49 -24.21 9.93
N GLY A 675 -0.90 -23.24 9.25
CA GLY A 675 -1.31 -22.86 7.90
C GLY A 675 -1.05 -23.99 6.90
N LEU A 676 0.11 -24.64 6.94
CA LEU A 676 0.43 -25.79 6.10
C LEU A 676 -0.50 -26.97 6.38
N LYS A 677 -0.78 -27.32 7.66
CA LYS A 677 -1.77 -28.33 8.01
C LYS A 677 -3.16 -28.01 7.47
N ALA A 678 -3.57 -26.74 7.51
CA ALA A 678 -4.85 -26.32 6.92
C ALA A 678 -4.85 -26.56 5.40
N ARG A 679 -3.75 -26.27 4.70
CA ARG A 679 -3.59 -26.57 3.27
C ARG A 679 -3.70 -28.09 2.98
N ASP A 680 -2.99 -28.91 3.73
CA ASP A 680 -2.99 -30.37 3.57
C ASP A 680 -4.40 -30.97 3.77
N THR A 681 -5.17 -30.38 4.69
CA THR A 681 -6.58 -30.77 4.90
C THR A 681 -7.55 -30.11 3.93
N LYS A 682 -7.04 -29.34 2.94
CA LYS A 682 -7.81 -28.56 1.95
C LYS A 682 -8.74 -27.53 2.59
N LEU A 683 -8.37 -27.00 3.76
CA LEU A 683 -9.02 -25.83 4.37
C LEU A 683 -8.32 -24.55 3.92
N PHE A 684 -9.10 -23.50 3.71
CA PHE A 684 -8.64 -22.21 3.19
C PHE A 684 -7.84 -22.32 1.87
N LEU A 685 -8.14 -23.35 1.07
CA LEU A 685 -7.51 -23.54 -0.23
C LEU A 685 -8.05 -22.52 -1.24
N ILE A 686 -7.17 -21.98 -2.07
CA ILE A 686 -7.50 -21.06 -3.16
C ILE A 686 -7.11 -21.70 -4.52
N PRO A 687 -7.74 -21.30 -5.62
CA PRO A 687 -7.43 -21.86 -6.96
C PRO A 687 -5.97 -21.73 -7.36
N GLU A 688 -5.31 -20.64 -6.94
CA GLU A 688 -3.91 -20.34 -7.21
C GLU A 688 -2.94 -21.32 -6.50
N GLU A 689 -3.39 -22.03 -5.47
CA GLU A 689 -2.64 -23.11 -4.81
C GLU A 689 -2.99 -24.49 -5.38
N HIS A 690 -4.21 -24.66 -5.89
CA HIS A 690 -4.64 -25.92 -6.49
C HIS A 690 -4.03 -26.13 -7.89
N THR A 691 -4.02 -25.09 -8.69
CA THR A 691 -3.38 -24.98 -10.00
C THR A 691 -2.53 -23.73 -10.05
N PRO A 692 -1.29 -23.80 -9.53
CA PRO A 692 -0.45 -22.61 -9.42
C PRO A 692 -0.16 -21.99 -10.79
N PRO A 693 -0.38 -20.69 -10.97
CA PRO A 693 0.06 -19.97 -12.16
C PRO A 693 1.57 -20.05 -12.35
N GLN A 694 2.00 -20.15 -13.62
CA GLN A 694 3.41 -20.32 -13.96
C GLN A 694 4.29 -19.19 -13.37
N GLU A 695 3.78 -17.97 -13.36
CA GLU A 695 4.50 -16.80 -12.83
C GLU A 695 4.78 -16.96 -11.33
N LEU A 696 3.84 -17.49 -10.56
CA LEU A 696 4.02 -17.70 -9.11
C LEU A 696 5.01 -18.86 -8.85
N VAL A 697 4.92 -19.95 -9.62
CA VAL A 697 5.88 -21.06 -9.55
C VAL A 697 7.28 -20.60 -9.89
N SER A 698 7.42 -19.81 -10.95
CA SER A 698 8.71 -19.24 -11.36
C SER A 698 9.25 -18.29 -10.31
N THR A 699 8.40 -17.44 -9.73
CA THR A 699 8.79 -16.51 -8.67
C THR A 699 9.33 -17.25 -7.45
N ASP A 700 8.65 -18.30 -6.99
CA ASP A 700 9.10 -19.10 -5.84
C ASP A 700 10.44 -19.78 -6.13
N LYS A 701 10.58 -20.41 -7.30
CA LYS A 701 11.82 -20.99 -7.76
C LYS A 701 12.97 -19.99 -7.76
N TYR A 702 12.79 -18.85 -8.40
CA TYR A 702 13.82 -17.81 -8.51
C TYR A 702 14.13 -17.16 -7.16
N THR A 703 13.16 -17.04 -6.26
CA THR A 703 13.41 -16.56 -4.90
C THR A 703 14.39 -17.48 -4.17
N HIS A 704 14.23 -18.79 -4.32
CA HIS A 704 15.17 -19.77 -3.74
C HIS A 704 16.54 -19.72 -4.39
N GLU A 705 16.60 -19.61 -5.71
CA GLU A 705 17.87 -19.49 -6.45
C GLU A 705 18.62 -18.19 -6.10
N ASN A 706 17.92 -17.10 -5.83
CA ASN A 706 18.49 -15.78 -5.57
C ASN A 706 18.80 -15.49 -4.09
N ARG A 707 18.66 -16.45 -3.18
CA ARG A 707 18.87 -16.23 -1.72
C ARG A 707 20.25 -15.65 -1.37
N TRP A 708 21.26 -15.89 -2.16
CA TRP A 708 22.60 -15.35 -1.97
C TRP A 708 22.68 -13.81 -2.12
N HIS A 709 21.70 -13.15 -2.76
CA HIS A 709 21.63 -11.69 -2.81
C HIS A 709 21.27 -11.02 -1.47
N ALA A 710 20.82 -11.78 -0.48
CA ALA A 710 20.44 -11.28 0.84
C ALA A 710 21.63 -11.12 1.81
N LEU A 711 22.87 -11.03 1.31
CA LEU A 711 24.07 -10.99 2.14
C LEU A 711 24.23 -9.66 2.89
N ASN A 712 24.64 -9.75 4.16
CA ASN A 712 24.78 -8.60 5.07
C ASN A 712 26.04 -7.76 4.84
N ASP A 713 26.95 -8.16 3.91
CA ASP A 713 28.26 -7.54 3.70
C ASP A 713 28.37 -6.80 2.35
N GLY A 714 27.24 -6.41 1.76
CA GLY A 714 27.16 -5.82 0.43
C GLY A 714 28.06 -4.59 0.26
N PHE A 715 28.09 -3.67 1.23
CA PHE A 715 28.95 -2.50 1.18
C PHE A 715 30.46 -2.85 1.21
N VAL A 716 30.84 -3.79 2.06
CA VAL A 716 32.22 -4.25 2.13
C VAL A 716 32.64 -4.88 0.78
N ARG A 717 31.79 -5.69 0.20
CA ARG A 717 31.99 -6.27 -1.15
C ARG A 717 32.14 -5.18 -2.22
N ALA A 718 31.29 -4.16 -2.19
CA ALA A 718 31.39 -3.04 -3.13
C ALA A 718 32.71 -2.25 -2.98
N VAL A 719 33.38 -2.33 -1.85
CA VAL A 719 34.73 -1.77 -1.62
C VAL A 719 35.83 -2.74 -2.06
N VAL A 720 35.71 -4.01 -1.69
CA VAL A 720 36.81 -5.00 -1.81
C VAL A 720 36.76 -5.77 -3.12
N ASP A 721 35.59 -6.22 -3.56
CA ASP A 721 35.43 -7.00 -4.80
C ASP A 721 35.56 -6.10 -6.04
N PRO A 722 36.45 -6.40 -7.00
CA PRO A 722 36.66 -5.56 -8.17
C PRO A 722 35.43 -5.43 -9.08
N GLN A 723 34.61 -6.49 -9.22
CA GLN A 723 33.42 -6.49 -10.07
C GLN A 723 32.30 -5.67 -9.43
N GLN A 724 32.03 -5.94 -8.15
CA GLN A 724 31.03 -5.19 -7.38
C GLN A 724 31.38 -3.71 -7.28
N ASN A 725 32.65 -3.40 -7.08
CA ASN A 725 33.13 -2.03 -7.07
C ASN A 725 32.91 -1.34 -8.41
N ALA A 726 33.27 -1.98 -9.52
CA ALA A 726 33.07 -1.44 -10.85
C ALA A 726 31.59 -1.20 -11.16
N LEU A 727 30.71 -2.16 -10.81
CA LEU A 727 29.26 -2.04 -10.98
C LEU A 727 28.70 -0.89 -10.13
N ALA A 728 29.05 -0.83 -8.86
CA ALA A 728 28.58 0.23 -7.95
C ALA A 728 29.05 1.62 -8.41
N CYS A 729 30.29 1.75 -8.88
CA CYS A 729 30.81 2.99 -9.44
C CYS A 729 30.09 3.40 -10.73
N ALA A 730 29.80 2.44 -11.63
CA ALA A 730 29.10 2.69 -12.88
C ALA A 730 27.64 3.13 -12.67
N LEU A 731 26.98 2.63 -11.62
CA LEU A 731 25.61 2.98 -11.24
C LEU A 731 25.51 4.16 -10.25
N ALA A 732 26.63 4.68 -9.78
CA ALA A 732 26.66 5.77 -8.82
C ALA A 732 26.09 7.07 -9.39
N THR A 733 25.42 7.85 -8.55
CA THR A 733 24.62 9.01 -8.98
C THR A 733 25.34 10.34 -8.87
N SER A 734 26.49 10.40 -8.20
CA SER A 734 27.25 11.64 -8.05
C SER A 734 28.06 11.96 -9.31
N ARG A 735 28.32 13.25 -9.54
CA ARG A 735 29.19 13.68 -10.62
C ARG A 735 30.63 13.33 -10.31
N HIS A 736 31.41 12.97 -11.33
CA HIS A 736 32.85 12.71 -11.18
C HIS A 736 33.59 13.98 -10.75
N ARG A 737 33.34 15.09 -11.45
CA ARG A 737 33.88 16.41 -11.06
C ARG A 737 32.92 17.16 -10.16
N GLN A 738 33.41 17.66 -9.06
CA GLN A 738 32.68 18.42 -8.07
C GLN A 738 33.37 19.78 -7.82
N ALA A 739 32.72 20.67 -7.08
CA ALA A 739 33.33 21.90 -6.62
C ALA A 739 34.42 21.57 -5.58
N GLU A 740 35.47 22.38 -5.52
CA GLU A 740 36.65 22.19 -4.66
C GLU A 740 36.32 21.82 -3.19
N PRO A 741 35.36 22.45 -2.50
CA PRO A 741 35.02 22.05 -1.12
C PRO A 741 34.45 20.64 -1.03
N ILE A 742 33.76 20.16 -2.07
CA ILE A 742 33.18 18.80 -2.12
C ILE A 742 34.28 17.79 -2.42
N GLU A 743 35.26 18.14 -3.28
CA GLU A 743 36.43 17.31 -3.52
C GLU A 743 37.26 17.10 -2.25
N TRP A 744 37.50 18.17 -1.50
CA TRP A 744 38.17 18.04 -0.21
C TRP A 744 37.40 17.11 0.76
N MET A 745 36.08 17.25 0.87
CA MET A 745 35.25 16.36 1.69
C MET A 745 35.28 14.90 1.20
N ARG A 746 35.44 14.70 -0.11
CA ARG A 746 35.57 13.37 -0.73
C ARG A 746 36.85 12.68 -0.23
N VAL A 747 37.98 13.37 -0.29
CA VAL A 747 39.28 12.89 0.19
C VAL A 747 39.21 12.54 1.69
N GLU A 748 38.61 13.43 2.49
CA GLU A 748 38.50 13.23 3.93
C GLU A 748 37.61 12.02 4.29
N ARG A 749 36.53 11.78 3.55
CA ARG A 749 35.69 10.57 3.73
C ARG A 749 36.46 9.29 3.45
N VAL A 750 37.23 9.28 2.35
CA VAL A 750 38.06 8.11 2.03
C VAL A 750 39.11 7.86 3.11
N ARG A 751 39.78 8.93 3.60
CA ARG A 751 40.74 8.85 4.70
C ARG A 751 40.10 8.33 5.99
N HIS A 752 38.90 8.80 6.32
CA HIS A 752 38.16 8.33 7.49
C HIS A 752 37.78 6.86 7.37
N ALA A 753 37.27 6.45 6.20
CA ALA A 753 36.86 5.09 5.94
C ALA A 753 38.04 4.09 6.05
N ILE A 754 39.22 4.47 5.52
CA ILE A 754 40.39 3.62 5.60
C ILE A 754 40.91 3.46 7.03
N LYS A 755 41.03 4.56 7.77
CA LYS A 755 41.52 4.52 9.15
C LYS A 755 40.57 3.84 10.13
N GLY A 756 39.27 3.97 9.88
CA GLY A 756 38.22 3.44 10.75
C GLY A 756 37.83 1.98 10.48
N GLY A 757 38.10 1.48 9.28
CA GLY A 757 37.61 0.17 8.84
C GLY A 757 36.09 0.14 8.58
N PRO A 758 35.54 -0.98 8.13
CA PRO A 758 34.12 -1.09 7.78
C PRO A 758 33.16 -0.91 8.97
N GLU A 759 33.57 -1.32 10.17
CA GLU A 759 32.71 -1.32 11.37
C GLU A 759 32.45 0.07 11.95
N LEU A 760 33.38 1.02 11.79
CA LEU A 760 33.23 2.37 12.32
C LEU A 760 32.38 3.29 11.44
N LEU A 761 32.09 2.90 10.22
CA LEU A 761 31.27 3.66 9.31
C LEU A 761 29.79 3.44 9.61
N ASN A 762 29.07 4.50 9.91
CA ASN A 762 27.60 4.43 10.00
C ASN A 762 26.97 4.32 8.62
N ASN A 763 25.69 3.90 8.55
CA ASN A 763 24.99 3.66 7.30
C ASN A 763 24.94 4.90 6.39
N HIS A 764 24.86 6.10 6.97
CA HIS A 764 24.86 7.35 6.20
C HIS A 764 26.20 7.59 5.48
N GLU A 765 27.31 7.35 6.17
CA GLU A 765 28.67 7.49 5.62
C GLU A 765 28.91 6.44 4.52
N ARG A 766 28.53 5.17 4.77
CA ARG A 766 28.56 4.10 3.77
C ARG A 766 27.77 4.49 2.52
N LEU A 767 26.54 5.04 2.68
CA LEU A 767 25.68 5.46 1.60
C LEU A 767 26.27 6.64 0.80
N GLN A 768 26.97 7.55 1.47
CA GLN A 768 27.67 8.66 0.80
C GLN A 768 28.81 8.14 -0.05
N LEU A 769 29.62 7.21 0.45
CA LEU A 769 30.70 6.54 -0.29
C LEU A 769 30.13 5.77 -1.50
N LEU A 770 29.12 4.94 -1.29
CA LEU A 770 28.46 4.17 -2.35
C LEU A 770 27.85 5.06 -3.45
N SER A 771 27.46 6.28 -3.11
CA SER A 771 26.90 7.23 -4.07
C SER A 771 27.92 8.02 -4.86
N ASP A 772 29.19 7.96 -4.47
CA ASP A 772 30.29 8.72 -5.06
C ASP A 772 31.29 7.81 -5.77
N PRO A 773 31.26 7.74 -7.11
CA PRO A 773 32.07 6.77 -7.85
C PRO A 773 33.58 7.01 -7.66
N VAL A 774 34.01 8.27 -7.49
CA VAL A 774 35.42 8.61 -7.32
C VAL A 774 35.91 8.18 -5.94
N ALA A 775 35.12 8.49 -4.90
CA ALA A 775 35.47 8.11 -3.53
C ALA A 775 35.49 6.57 -3.38
N LEU A 776 34.50 5.88 -3.95
CA LEU A 776 34.40 4.43 -3.89
C LEU A 776 35.53 3.72 -4.62
N ALA A 777 35.87 4.16 -5.84
CA ALA A 777 36.98 3.63 -6.60
C ALA A 777 38.33 3.87 -5.89
N ARG A 778 38.52 5.08 -5.35
CA ARG A 778 39.72 5.40 -4.60
C ARG A 778 39.87 4.57 -3.33
N LEU A 779 38.76 4.36 -2.60
CA LEU A 779 38.77 3.49 -1.41
C LEU A 779 39.17 2.07 -1.79
N HIS A 780 38.66 1.51 -2.88
CA HIS A 780 39.03 0.21 -3.40
C HIS A 780 40.53 0.10 -3.71
N GLU A 781 41.06 1.08 -4.46
CA GLU A 781 42.49 1.12 -4.80
C GLU A 781 43.37 1.14 -3.56
N LEU A 782 43.01 1.93 -2.55
CA LEU A 782 43.76 2.03 -1.30
C LEU A 782 43.68 0.74 -0.47
N VAL A 783 42.55 0.06 -0.43
CA VAL A 783 42.41 -1.25 0.25
C VAL A 783 43.34 -2.30 -0.37
N TRP A 784 43.59 -2.22 -1.71
CA TRP A 784 44.48 -3.15 -2.41
C TRP A 784 45.90 -2.61 -2.63
N SER A 785 46.23 -1.41 -2.16
CA SER A 785 47.60 -0.88 -2.21
C SER A 785 48.54 -1.75 -1.36
N GLU A 786 49.85 -1.78 -1.74
CA GLU A 786 50.86 -2.49 -0.99
C GLU A 786 51.06 -1.85 0.37
N GLY A 787 50.66 -2.54 1.42
CA GLY A 787 50.82 -2.14 2.80
C GLY A 787 50.18 -3.17 3.74
N ASN A 788 50.82 -3.47 4.83
CA ASN A 788 50.37 -4.46 5.81
C ASN A 788 49.87 -3.78 7.10
N SER A 789 49.06 -2.75 6.96
CA SER A 789 48.47 -2.05 8.10
C SER A 789 47.24 -2.76 8.63
N ALA A 790 47.03 -2.76 9.93
CA ALA A 790 45.91 -3.43 10.59
C ALA A 790 44.51 -3.00 10.02
N TRP A 791 44.39 -1.74 9.61
CA TRP A 791 43.14 -1.20 9.05
C TRP A 791 42.86 -1.68 7.61
N LEU A 792 43.89 -1.95 6.76
CA LEU A 792 43.72 -2.59 5.45
C LEU A 792 43.28 -4.05 5.63
N ASN A 793 43.86 -4.75 6.60
CA ASN A 793 43.50 -6.13 6.90
C ASN A 793 42.06 -6.27 7.40
N ALA A 794 41.53 -5.27 8.13
CA ALA A 794 40.12 -5.26 8.55
C ALA A 794 39.14 -5.26 7.35
N TRP A 795 39.46 -4.57 6.25
CA TRP A 795 38.67 -4.63 5.02
C TRP A 795 38.79 -5.95 4.28
N ARG A 796 39.99 -6.48 4.18
CA ARG A 796 40.29 -7.74 3.46
C ARG A 796 39.74 -8.97 4.20
N ALA A 797 39.92 -9.06 5.52
CA ALA A 797 39.45 -10.16 6.33
C ALA A 797 37.91 -10.35 6.31
N SER A 798 37.18 -9.29 6.06
CA SER A 798 35.72 -9.39 5.93
C SER A 798 35.25 -10.16 4.68
N VAL A 799 36.10 -10.37 3.67
CA VAL A 799 35.80 -11.09 2.42
C VAL A 799 36.30 -12.53 2.45
N ASP A 800 37.42 -12.77 3.10
CA ASP A 800 38.00 -14.13 3.22
C ASP A 800 37.10 -15.10 4.01
N ALA A 801 36.12 -14.57 4.72
CA ALA A 801 35.11 -15.35 5.43
C ALA A 801 33.99 -15.92 4.54
N ASP A 802 33.94 -15.56 3.26
CA ASP A 802 32.89 -16.03 2.36
C ASP A 802 33.41 -17.17 1.44
N PRO A 803 32.95 -18.41 1.63
CA PRO A 803 33.35 -19.54 0.81
C PRO A 803 32.89 -19.48 -0.66
N HIS A 804 32.05 -18.53 -1.02
CA HIS A 804 31.51 -18.37 -2.36
C HIS A 804 32.07 -17.16 -3.13
N ALA A 805 33.02 -16.42 -2.54
CA ALA A 805 33.67 -15.31 -3.25
C ALA A 805 34.51 -15.85 -4.42
N PRO A 806 34.30 -15.40 -5.67
CA PRO A 806 35.13 -15.85 -6.77
C PRO A 806 36.54 -15.34 -6.60
N LEU A 807 37.49 -16.27 -6.45
CA LEU A 807 38.91 -16.01 -6.41
C LEU A 807 39.38 -15.60 -7.81
N LEU A 808 39.31 -14.32 -8.14
CA LEU A 808 40.00 -13.79 -9.31
C LEU A 808 41.44 -13.44 -8.94
N PRO A 809 42.41 -13.80 -9.74
CA PRO A 809 43.80 -13.44 -9.48
C PRO A 809 43.95 -11.91 -9.57
N LEU A 810 44.16 -11.28 -8.43
CA LEU A 810 44.42 -9.86 -8.31
C LEU A 810 45.81 -9.57 -8.88
N GLN A 811 45.89 -8.75 -9.93
CA GLN A 811 47.17 -8.18 -10.31
C GLN A 811 47.57 -7.14 -9.24
N PRO A 812 48.80 -7.18 -8.75
CA PRO A 812 49.29 -6.27 -7.76
C PRO A 812 49.17 -4.81 -8.25
N ALA A 813 48.46 -3.99 -7.48
CA ALA A 813 48.39 -2.56 -7.69
C ALA A 813 49.80 -1.99 -7.45
N THR A 814 50.39 -1.37 -8.47
CA THR A 814 51.68 -0.69 -8.37
C THR A 814 51.59 0.47 -7.38
N HIS A 815 52.67 0.59 -6.59
CA HIS A 815 52.89 1.55 -5.51
C HIS A 815 52.17 2.90 -5.62
N VAL A 816 51.22 3.18 -4.75
CA VAL A 816 50.74 4.53 -4.50
C VAL A 816 51.44 5.03 -3.24
N ASN A 817 52.39 5.95 -3.43
CA ASN A 817 53.18 6.54 -2.36
C ASN A 817 52.29 7.28 -1.36
N GLU A 818 52.41 7.04 -0.05
CA GLU A 818 51.69 7.77 1.02
C GLU A 818 51.87 9.29 0.95
N SER A 819 52.94 9.76 0.32
CA SER A 819 53.25 11.18 0.12
C SER A 819 52.22 11.90 -0.77
N THR A 820 51.46 11.19 -1.62
CA THR A 820 50.41 11.76 -2.48
C THR A 820 49.10 12.03 -1.75
N LEU A 821 48.89 11.43 -0.59
CA LEU A 821 47.73 11.70 0.28
C LEU A 821 47.87 13.00 1.11
N VAL A 822 49.07 13.51 1.24
CA VAL A 822 49.35 14.74 2.03
C VAL A 822 49.26 15.99 1.17
N ASN A 823 49.35 15.88 -0.15
CA ASN A 823 49.40 17.00 -1.09
C ASN A 823 48.25 17.05 -2.11
N ALA A 824 47.13 16.33 -1.84
CA ALA A 824 45.95 16.38 -2.68
C ALA A 824 44.70 16.77 -1.88
#